data_168f5dff3137d1f364963c2ddab9b80d
#
_entry.id   168f5dff3137d1f364963c2ddab9b80d
#
_cell.length_a   1.000
_cell.length_b   1.000
_cell.length_c   1.000
_cell.angle_alpha   90.00
_cell.angle_beta   90.00
_cell.angle_gamma   90.00
#
_symmetry.space_group_name_H-M   'P 1'
#
loop_
_entity.id
_entity.type
_entity.pdbx_description
1 polymer ?
#
loop_
_entity_poly.entity_id
_entity_poly.type
_entity_poly.pdbx_seq_one_letter_code
_entity_poly.pdbx_strand_id
1 'polypeptide(L)'
;MSQAVSPSRTSPSRWRDFVELIGSMRFAVSLLTIICFASVAGTVLQQNQPLNNYVDQFGPFWADLFNQLQLYNVYNAWWFLVIMAFLVISTSLCVMRNAPTMLRDAMSFRDHVREGSWRSFPHRTEAQADMSTVAAGERIARWLTRRGFRVRTRQNGDSVLVAAKAGTGNRLGYIFAHVAIVIICVGGLFDSELPIRAQIWFGGKDPVFENMRLADVPSSGRLSVNNPGFRASALIPEGVTTANSVVMVGDGALVQPLPFSIRLDKFTVDYYATGMPSDFRSDVTITDPETGESFPYVIRVNEPLSYKGVTVYQSSFDDGGSRVTVTGYGLDGASRETFAVKGSVGDTLPLKDVGGGQAGAGALRLTALRPINVENIAEVGAAEPKAFGEHMAAVTGSAARDQSKRFQNVGPSIEYELVDSAGQVSQFHNYMLPVELEGATVFLLGTRASPNDPFRYLRVPADDSRTLGEFLQMRAALADPAMRAEAARRFAVRNLGDAAPTPAAQESAKAVQDSANRALDVFSAGGLQALTAFLEANVPPAELPRAAEVVVRLLGGTIGELRAVAREANGLAALAPANDEEARAQDQWLRLALAAMSDLSLYPAPVAFLLSDFQHVQASVFQLNRSPGKVAVYTGCLLLILGVFAMFYVRERRLWVWLRPEAGGARALMAMTSQRRTLDFQREFEQLRGQFGRLFRKQDDS
;
A
#
# COMPACT_ATOMS: atom_id res chain seq x y z
N MET A 1 10.85 -49.82 65.63
CA MET A 1 11.14 -49.74 64.17
C MET A 1 9.85 -49.26 63.45
N SER A 2 9.78 -47.97 63.21
CA SER A 2 8.68 -47.36 62.45
C SER A 2 9.23 -46.88 61.11
N GLN A 3 8.86 -47.56 60.01
CA GLN A 3 9.24 -47.17 58.66
C GLN A 3 8.40 -45.98 58.26
N ALA A 4 9.07 -44.85 58.05
CA ALA A 4 8.49 -43.67 57.40
C ALA A 4 8.26 -44.00 55.93
N VAL A 5 6.99 -44.09 55.50
CA VAL A 5 6.59 -44.16 54.09
C VAL A 5 6.81 -42.78 53.48
N SER A 6 7.85 -42.65 52.63
CA SER A 6 8.07 -41.47 51.78
C SER A 6 6.92 -41.32 50.79
N PRO A 7 6.30 -40.16 50.66
CA PRO A 7 5.31 -39.93 49.60
C PRO A 7 6.00 -40.00 48.24
N SER A 8 5.54 -40.94 47.41
CA SER A 8 5.96 -41.03 46.00
C SER A 8 5.66 -39.71 45.29
N ARG A 9 6.70 -38.95 44.94
CA ARG A 9 6.60 -37.84 44.00
C ARG A 9 6.22 -38.40 42.62
N THR A 10 4.94 -38.35 42.30
CA THR A 10 4.48 -38.53 40.94
C THR A 10 5.14 -37.43 40.10
N SER A 11 5.98 -37.82 39.13
CA SER A 11 6.56 -36.88 38.18
C SER A 11 5.44 -36.09 37.51
N PRO A 12 5.48 -34.75 37.54
CA PRO A 12 4.47 -33.95 36.84
C PRO A 12 4.53 -34.33 35.35
N SER A 13 3.39 -34.65 34.74
CA SER A 13 3.37 -34.98 33.32
C SER A 13 3.80 -33.72 32.55
N ARG A 14 4.74 -33.84 31.64
CA ARG A 14 5.25 -32.73 30.77
C ARG A 14 4.09 -31.95 30.15
N TRP A 15 2.97 -32.56 29.92
CA TRP A 15 1.74 -31.95 29.44
C TRP A 15 1.13 -30.93 30.42
N ARG A 16 1.12 -31.23 31.71
CA ARG A 16 0.62 -30.29 32.73
C ARG A 16 1.50 -29.06 32.83
N ASP A 17 2.81 -29.21 32.75
CA ASP A 17 3.78 -28.10 32.79
C ASP A 17 3.63 -27.21 31.54
N PHE A 18 3.38 -27.83 30.39
CA PHE A 18 3.13 -27.11 29.14
C PHE A 18 1.83 -26.30 29.18
N VAL A 19 0.73 -26.89 29.65
CA VAL A 19 -0.55 -26.16 29.82
C VAL A 19 -0.44 -25.09 30.88
N GLU A 20 0.36 -25.26 31.91
CA GLU A 20 0.59 -24.27 32.96
C GLU A 20 1.43 -23.11 32.40
N LEU A 21 2.41 -23.37 31.58
CA LEU A 21 3.21 -22.36 30.89
C LEU A 21 2.33 -21.52 29.96
N ILE A 22 1.58 -22.16 29.06
CA ILE A 22 0.69 -21.44 28.11
C ILE A 22 -0.38 -20.64 28.86
N GLY A 23 -0.98 -21.20 29.94
CA GLY A 23 -1.98 -20.51 30.75
C GLY A 23 -1.40 -19.50 31.74
N SER A 24 -0.10 -19.13 31.63
CA SER A 24 0.53 -18.18 32.52
C SER A 24 0.27 -16.73 32.09
N MET A 25 0.04 -15.84 33.04
CA MET A 25 -0.09 -14.40 32.76
C MET A 25 1.16 -13.80 32.12
N ARG A 26 2.35 -14.30 32.47
CA ARG A 26 3.62 -13.81 31.91
C ARG A 26 3.71 -14.10 30.42
N PHE A 27 3.32 -15.30 30.00
CA PHE A 27 3.31 -15.69 28.60
C PHE A 27 2.29 -14.86 27.79
N ALA A 28 1.05 -14.69 28.29
CA ALA A 28 0.05 -13.86 27.64
C ALA A 28 0.50 -12.38 27.47
N VAL A 29 1.14 -11.81 28.50
CA VAL A 29 1.66 -10.43 28.43
C VAL A 29 2.79 -10.33 27.39
N SER A 30 3.69 -11.30 27.31
CA SER A 30 4.76 -11.32 26.30
C SER A 30 4.20 -11.37 24.89
N LEU A 31 3.19 -12.24 24.62
CA LEU A 31 2.51 -12.31 23.33
C LEU A 31 1.81 -10.99 22.98
N LEU A 32 1.10 -10.40 23.94
CA LEU A 32 0.43 -9.12 23.74
C LEU A 32 1.42 -8.00 23.41
N THR A 33 2.59 -7.99 24.06
CA THR A 33 3.65 -7.02 23.79
C THR A 33 4.17 -7.15 22.35
N ILE A 34 4.40 -8.39 21.88
CA ILE A 34 4.87 -8.62 20.50
C ILE A 34 3.79 -8.17 19.51
N ILE A 35 2.51 -8.49 19.74
CA ILE A 35 1.39 -8.04 18.90
C ILE A 35 1.32 -6.50 18.87
N CYS A 36 1.55 -5.85 20.00
CA CYS A 36 1.56 -4.38 20.08
C CYS A 36 2.65 -3.78 19.17
N PHE A 37 3.89 -4.27 19.24
CA PHE A 37 4.97 -3.81 18.36
C PHE A 37 4.69 -4.13 16.89
N ALA A 38 4.19 -5.31 16.59
CA ALA A 38 3.80 -5.68 15.23
C ALA A 38 2.69 -4.77 14.68
N SER A 39 1.71 -4.42 15.52
CA SER A 39 0.62 -3.52 15.13
C SER A 39 1.10 -2.09 14.88
N VAL A 40 2.08 -1.61 15.66
CA VAL A 40 2.73 -0.30 15.40
C VAL A 40 3.41 -0.33 14.03
N ALA A 41 4.20 -1.37 13.73
CA ALA A 41 4.83 -1.53 12.42
C ALA A 41 3.79 -1.57 11.28
N GLY A 42 2.71 -2.36 11.46
CA GLY A 42 1.63 -2.48 10.48
C GLY A 42 0.78 -1.20 10.30
N THR A 43 0.84 -0.27 11.25
CA THR A 43 0.15 1.03 11.14
C THR A 43 1.04 2.08 10.48
N VAL A 44 2.35 2.05 10.75
CA VAL A 44 3.32 3.02 10.19
C VAL A 44 3.64 2.69 8.74
N LEU A 45 3.83 1.41 8.40
CA LEU A 45 4.10 0.98 7.04
C LEU A 45 2.78 0.89 6.25
N GLN A 46 2.77 1.46 5.06
CA GLN A 46 1.66 1.26 4.13
C GLN A 46 1.51 -0.24 3.85
N GLN A 47 0.30 -0.76 3.96
CA GLN A 47 0.05 -2.19 3.81
C GLN A 47 -0.46 -2.53 2.41
N ASN A 48 -0.03 -3.68 1.86
CA ASN A 48 -0.52 -4.24 0.59
C ASN A 48 -0.33 -3.32 -0.63
N GLN A 49 0.79 -2.58 -0.71
CA GLN A 49 1.19 -1.84 -1.91
C GLN A 49 2.04 -2.73 -2.83
N PRO A 50 2.16 -2.41 -4.12
CA PRO A 50 3.10 -3.07 -5.02
C PRO A 50 4.54 -2.97 -4.49
N LEU A 51 5.34 -4.02 -4.68
CA LEU A 51 6.71 -4.10 -4.16
C LEU A 51 7.59 -2.92 -4.67
N ASN A 52 7.39 -2.49 -5.90
CA ASN A 52 8.13 -1.39 -6.50
C ASN A 52 8.01 -0.09 -5.70
N ASN A 53 6.82 0.21 -5.16
CA ASN A 53 6.61 1.39 -4.33
C ASN A 53 7.48 1.36 -3.06
N TYR A 54 7.69 0.16 -2.49
CA TYR A 54 8.56 0.00 -1.32
C TYR A 54 10.05 0.07 -1.69
N VAL A 55 10.42 -0.44 -2.86
CA VAL A 55 11.79 -0.33 -3.40
C VAL A 55 12.14 1.14 -3.63
N ASP A 56 11.22 1.92 -4.20
CA ASP A 56 11.40 3.36 -4.43
C ASP A 56 11.50 4.15 -3.12
N GLN A 57 10.78 3.71 -2.08
CA GLN A 57 10.71 4.39 -0.79
C GLN A 57 11.88 4.05 0.14
N PHE A 58 12.26 2.78 0.22
CA PHE A 58 13.22 2.26 1.20
C PHE A 58 14.55 1.77 0.59
N GLY A 59 14.60 1.67 -0.74
CA GLY A 59 15.69 1.03 -1.46
C GLY A 59 15.57 -0.50 -1.48
N PRO A 60 16.27 -1.19 -2.42
CA PRO A 60 16.08 -2.61 -2.69
C PRO A 60 16.41 -3.50 -1.48
N PHE A 61 17.45 -3.18 -0.71
CA PHE A 61 17.85 -3.98 0.44
C PHE A 61 16.79 -4.01 1.56
N TRP A 62 16.30 -2.84 1.97
CA TRP A 62 15.31 -2.75 3.03
C TRP A 62 13.93 -3.24 2.58
N ALA A 63 13.57 -2.96 1.32
CA ALA A 63 12.33 -3.46 0.76
C ALA A 63 12.26 -4.99 0.76
N ASP A 64 13.35 -5.67 0.37
CA ASP A 64 13.43 -7.12 0.39
C ASP A 64 13.41 -7.68 1.83
N LEU A 65 14.17 -7.12 2.77
CA LEU A 65 14.16 -7.54 4.17
C LEU A 65 12.77 -7.43 4.80
N PHE A 66 12.07 -6.32 4.58
CA PHE A 66 10.73 -6.10 5.13
C PHE A 66 9.71 -7.04 4.47
N ASN A 67 9.89 -7.35 3.18
CA ASN A 67 9.06 -8.33 2.47
C ASN A 67 9.26 -9.74 3.04
N GLN A 68 10.48 -10.18 3.27
CA GLN A 68 10.78 -11.48 3.90
C GLN A 68 10.18 -11.60 5.30
N LEU A 69 10.18 -10.52 6.09
CA LEU A 69 9.52 -10.44 7.39
C LEU A 69 8.00 -10.26 7.29
N GLN A 70 7.44 -10.16 6.08
CA GLN A 70 6.02 -9.92 5.81
C GLN A 70 5.48 -8.65 6.48
N LEU A 71 6.31 -7.60 6.64
CA LEU A 71 5.90 -6.35 7.29
C LEU A 71 4.96 -5.51 6.43
N TYR A 72 4.87 -5.78 5.13
CA TYR A 72 3.91 -5.16 4.21
C TYR A 72 2.51 -5.78 4.24
N ASN A 73 2.37 -6.92 4.95
CA ASN A 73 1.08 -7.56 5.21
C ASN A 73 1.05 -8.16 6.62
N VAL A 74 1.39 -7.35 7.64
CA VAL A 74 1.58 -7.79 9.03
C VAL A 74 0.38 -8.57 9.56
N TYR A 75 -0.83 -8.07 9.32
CA TYR A 75 -2.05 -8.64 9.89
C TYR A 75 -2.43 -10.01 9.30
N ASN A 76 -1.87 -10.38 8.14
CA ASN A 76 -2.04 -11.69 7.52
C ASN A 76 -0.75 -12.54 7.57
N ALA A 77 0.34 -12.01 8.12
CA ALA A 77 1.59 -12.73 8.31
C ALA A 77 1.37 -13.98 9.16
N TRP A 78 1.91 -15.12 8.72
CA TRP A 78 1.71 -16.39 9.41
C TRP A 78 2.14 -16.35 10.89
N TRP A 79 3.25 -15.68 11.18
CA TRP A 79 3.77 -15.55 12.54
C TRP A 79 2.84 -14.69 13.43
N PHE A 80 2.23 -13.63 12.87
CA PHE A 80 1.27 -12.78 13.56
C PHE A 80 -0.01 -13.55 13.90
N LEU A 81 -0.54 -14.31 12.94
CA LEU A 81 -1.74 -15.15 13.14
C LEU A 81 -1.50 -16.24 14.17
N VAL A 82 -0.30 -16.88 14.15
CA VAL A 82 0.10 -17.89 15.15
C VAL A 82 0.19 -17.27 16.55
N ILE A 83 0.84 -16.11 16.69
CA ILE A 83 0.93 -15.40 17.99
C ILE A 83 -0.47 -15.03 18.48
N MET A 84 -1.34 -14.54 17.61
CA MET A 84 -2.72 -14.20 17.95
C MET A 84 -3.53 -15.44 18.39
N ALA A 85 -3.38 -16.58 17.71
CA ALA A 85 -4.00 -17.84 18.10
C ALA A 85 -3.50 -18.31 19.48
N PHE A 86 -2.18 -18.25 19.73
CA PHE A 86 -1.63 -18.55 21.05
C PHE A 86 -2.13 -17.60 22.13
N LEU A 87 -2.31 -16.32 21.82
CA LEU A 87 -2.88 -15.36 22.77
C LEU A 87 -4.33 -15.69 23.11
N VAL A 88 -5.15 -16.09 22.13
CA VAL A 88 -6.53 -16.57 22.35
C VAL A 88 -6.52 -17.77 23.30
N ILE A 89 -5.70 -18.78 23.03
CA ILE A 89 -5.60 -19.98 23.86
C ILE A 89 -5.12 -19.63 25.27
N SER A 90 -4.03 -18.87 25.38
CA SER A 90 -3.44 -18.48 26.66
C SER A 90 -4.40 -17.68 27.53
N THR A 91 -5.04 -16.67 26.95
CA THR A 91 -5.99 -15.80 27.67
C THR A 91 -7.25 -16.58 28.06
N SER A 92 -7.76 -17.45 27.18
CA SER A 92 -8.92 -18.32 27.48
C SER A 92 -8.64 -19.26 28.66
N LEU A 93 -7.48 -19.95 28.65
CA LEU A 93 -7.06 -20.80 29.76
C LEU A 93 -6.89 -20.00 31.07
N CYS A 94 -6.34 -18.79 30.98
CA CYS A 94 -6.20 -17.89 32.12
C CYS A 94 -7.58 -17.51 32.70
N VAL A 95 -8.52 -17.14 31.83
CA VAL A 95 -9.90 -16.82 32.26
C VAL A 95 -10.59 -18.03 32.86
N MET A 96 -10.55 -19.20 32.20
CA MET A 96 -11.17 -20.42 32.69
C MET A 96 -10.65 -20.86 34.07
N ARG A 97 -9.38 -20.67 34.35
CA ARG A 97 -8.75 -21.00 35.62
C ARG A 97 -9.08 -20.01 36.74
N ASN A 98 -9.06 -18.70 36.43
CA ASN A 98 -9.18 -17.66 37.45
C ASN A 98 -10.62 -17.16 37.66
N ALA A 99 -11.47 -17.10 36.63
CA ALA A 99 -12.83 -16.58 36.72
C ALA A 99 -13.70 -17.29 37.75
N PRO A 100 -13.74 -18.66 37.85
CA PRO A 100 -14.57 -19.33 38.83
C PRO A 100 -14.19 -18.99 40.27
N THR A 101 -12.88 -18.85 40.53
CA THR A 101 -12.38 -18.45 41.86
C THR A 101 -12.72 -17.02 42.19
N MET A 102 -12.56 -16.11 41.22
CA MET A 102 -12.90 -14.68 41.35
C MET A 102 -14.41 -14.49 41.55
N LEU A 103 -15.25 -15.21 40.81
CA LEU A 103 -16.71 -15.16 40.99
C LEU A 103 -17.15 -15.69 42.35
N ARG A 104 -16.59 -16.84 42.82
CA ARG A 104 -16.86 -17.36 44.15
C ARG A 104 -16.45 -16.35 45.23
N ASP A 105 -15.28 -15.74 45.09
CA ASP A 105 -14.80 -14.74 46.06
C ASP A 105 -15.63 -13.43 46.00
N ALA A 106 -16.11 -13.03 44.80
CA ALA A 106 -17.02 -11.90 44.63
C ALA A 106 -18.40 -12.19 45.30
N MET A 107 -18.87 -13.44 45.34
CA MET A 107 -20.11 -13.83 45.99
C MET A 107 -19.94 -14.07 47.50
N SER A 108 -18.75 -14.46 47.95
CA SER A 108 -18.43 -14.76 49.35
C SER A 108 -18.45 -13.50 50.23
N PHE A 109 -19.07 -13.63 51.42
CA PHE A 109 -19.06 -12.59 52.47
C PHE A 109 -17.90 -12.76 53.44
N ARG A 110 -17.17 -13.91 53.42
CA ARG A 110 -16.11 -14.27 54.37
C ARG A 110 -16.62 -14.17 55.82
N ASP A 111 -17.79 -14.73 56.06
CA ASP A 111 -18.48 -14.72 57.36
C ASP A 111 -18.00 -15.80 58.35
N HIS A 112 -16.87 -16.45 58.06
CA HIS A 112 -16.23 -17.47 58.93
C HIS A 112 -14.91 -16.94 59.51
N VAL A 113 -14.83 -15.70 59.93
CA VAL A 113 -13.60 -15.10 60.48
C VAL A 113 -13.54 -15.33 61.99
N ARG A 114 -12.38 -15.79 62.48
CA ARG A 114 -12.14 -15.97 63.93
C ARG A 114 -11.84 -14.61 64.56
N GLU A 115 -12.29 -14.45 65.81
CA GLU A 115 -12.17 -13.19 66.56
C GLU A 115 -10.71 -12.64 66.65
N GLY A 116 -9.75 -13.52 66.92
CA GLY A 116 -8.36 -13.14 66.99
C GLY A 116 -7.81 -12.44 65.73
N SER A 117 -8.41 -12.72 64.57
CA SER A 117 -8.04 -12.07 63.27
C SER A 117 -8.46 -10.59 63.22
N TRP A 118 -9.49 -10.17 63.93
CA TRP A 118 -10.02 -8.81 63.91
C TRP A 118 -9.09 -7.81 64.55
N ARG A 119 -8.35 -8.23 65.59
CA ARG A 119 -7.39 -7.42 66.31
C ARG A 119 -6.18 -7.05 65.43
N SER A 120 -5.93 -7.74 64.36
CA SER A 120 -4.83 -7.46 63.41
C SER A 120 -5.25 -6.50 62.30
N PHE A 121 -6.53 -6.13 62.14
CA PHE A 121 -6.93 -5.16 61.11
C PHE A 121 -6.49 -3.75 61.49
N PRO A 122 -5.81 -2.99 60.57
CA PRO A 122 -5.40 -1.64 60.83
C PRO A 122 -6.58 -0.66 60.92
N HIS A 123 -7.67 -0.91 60.20
CA HIS A 123 -8.89 -0.09 60.20
C HIS A 123 -9.96 -0.78 61.03
N ARG A 124 -9.97 -0.45 62.35
CA ARG A 124 -10.94 -1.00 63.31
C ARG A 124 -11.43 0.08 64.27
N THR A 125 -12.63 -0.14 64.82
CA THR A 125 -13.19 0.69 65.88
C THR A 125 -14.16 -0.13 66.74
N GLU A 126 -14.31 0.26 67.99
CA GLU A 126 -15.22 -0.41 68.94
C GLU A 126 -16.27 0.61 69.43
N ALA A 127 -17.47 0.12 69.74
CA ALA A 127 -18.53 0.89 70.34
C ALA A 127 -19.39 0.01 71.25
N GLN A 128 -19.97 0.59 72.28
CA GLN A 128 -20.99 -0.09 73.15
C GLN A 128 -22.38 0.28 72.66
N ALA A 129 -23.30 -0.70 72.70
CA ALA A 129 -24.67 -0.60 72.28
C ALA A 129 -25.59 -0.95 73.47
N ASP A 130 -26.46 -0.04 73.86
CA ASP A 130 -27.46 -0.26 74.95
C ASP A 130 -28.66 -1.08 74.48
N MET A 131 -28.39 -2.17 73.71
CA MET A 131 -29.41 -3.04 73.13
C MET A 131 -28.85 -4.45 72.93
N SER A 132 -29.75 -5.42 72.72
CA SER A 132 -29.34 -6.79 72.46
C SER A 132 -28.49 -6.93 71.18
N THR A 133 -27.64 -7.95 71.11
CA THR A 133 -26.77 -8.25 69.92
C THR A 133 -27.59 -8.39 68.63
N VAL A 134 -28.79 -8.95 68.68
CA VAL A 134 -29.66 -9.12 67.52
C VAL A 134 -30.24 -7.76 67.07
N ALA A 135 -30.76 -6.92 67.97
CA ALA A 135 -31.28 -5.63 67.64
C ALA A 135 -30.20 -4.68 67.10
N ALA A 136 -29.01 -4.73 67.68
CA ALA A 136 -27.84 -4.00 67.22
C ALA A 136 -27.41 -4.47 65.80
N GLY A 137 -27.42 -5.76 65.54
CA GLY A 137 -27.14 -6.38 64.27
C GLY A 137 -28.07 -5.91 63.16
N GLU A 138 -29.37 -5.93 63.42
CA GLU A 138 -30.37 -5.42 62.47
C GLU A 138 -30.22 -3.93 62.17
N ARG A 139 -29.93 -3.13 63.20
CA ARG A 139 -29.71 -1.67 63.02
C ARG A 139 -28.47 -1.39 62.16
N ILE A 140 -27.37 -2.12 62.38
CA ILE A 140 -26.16 -2.03 61.59
C ILE A 140 -26.43 -2.51 60.16
N ALA A 141 -27.12 -3.62 59.96
CA ALA A 141 -27.46 -4.15 58.66
C ALA A 141 -28.25 -3.13 57.84
N ARG A 142 -29.28 -2.50 58.41
CA ARG A 142 -30.04 -1.46 57.75
C ARG A 142 -29.21 -0.21 57.43
N TRP A 143 -28.31 0.21 58.33
CA TRP A 143 -27.40 1.35 58.15
C TRP A 143 -26.39 1.10 57.01
N LEU A 144 -25.82 -0.08 56.90
CA LEU A 144 -24.88 -0.44 55.83
C LEU A 144 -25.59 -0.63 54.50
N THR A 145 -26.81 -1.22 54.47
CA THR A 145 -27.58 -1.39 53.23
C THR A 145 -27.94 -0.03 52.62
N ARG A 146 -28.35 0.96 53.44
CA ARG A 146 -28.62 2.36 52.98
C ARG A 146 -27.38 3.05 52.36
N ARG A 147 -26.17 2.55 52.64
CA ARG A 147 -24.89 3.02 52.08
C ARG A 147 -24.41 2.21 50.88
N GLY A 148 -25.26 1.34 50.34
CA GLY A 148 -24.95 0.55 49.15
C GLY A 148 -24.11 -0.71 49.44
N PHE A 149 -23.97 -1.11 50.70
CA PHE A 149 -23.36 -2.39 51.01
C PHE A 149 -24.40 -3.50 50.89
N ARG A 150 -24.00 -4.65 50.29
CA ARG A 150 -24.71 -5.91 50.42
C ARG A 150 -24.34 -6.52 51.75
N VAL A 151 -25.35 -6.88 52.58
CA VAL A 151 -25.15 -7.31 53.97
C VAL A 151 -25.64 -8.74 54.15
N ARG A 152 -24.91 -9.50 54.95
CA ARG A 152 -25.32 -10.82 55.47
C ARG A 152 -25.08 -10.86 56.95
N THR A 153 -26.09 -11.27 57.72
CA THR A 153 -26.02 -11.43 59.16
C THR A 153 -25.94 -12.92 59.50
N ARG A 154 -25.06 -13.29 60.44
CA ARG A 154 -24.90 -14.64 60.93
C ARG A 154 -24.88 -14.62 62.44
N GLN A 155 -25.73 -15.44 63.05
CA GLN A 155 -25.75 -15.64 64.50
C GLN A 155 -24.84 -16.80 64.88
N ASN A 156 -24.03 -16.62 65.92
CA ASN A 156 -23.11 -17.63 66.47
C ASN A 156 -23.32 -17.69 68.00
N GLY A 157 -24.24 -18.53 68.46
CA GLY A 157 -24.68 -18.48 69.85
C GLY A 157 -25.29 -17.08 70.18
N ASP A 158 -24.85 -16.46 71.26
CA ASP A 158 -25.31 -15.14 71.70
C ASP A 158 -24.61 -13.98 70.96
N SER A 159 -23.64 -14.27 70.09
CA SER A 159 -22.93 -13.28 69.26
C SER A 159 -23.53 -13.17 67.86
N VAL A 160 -23.50 -11.99 67.27
CA VAL A 160 -23.97 -11.75 65.90
C VAL A 160 -22.82 -11.15 65.07
N LEU A 161 -22.60 -11.73 63.91
CA LEU A 161 -21.67 -11.21 62.91
C LEU A 161 -22.46 -10.60 61.76
N VAL A 162 -22.22 -9.32 61.49
CA VAL A 162 -22.73 -8.60 60.32
C VAL A 162 -21.58 -8.48 59.34
N ALA A 163 -21.63 -9.18 58.21
CA ALA A 163 -20.66 -9.12 57.13
C ALA A 163 -21.24 -8.32 55.96
N ALA A 164 -20.53 -7.29 55.53
CA ALA A 164 -20.95 -6.40 54.46
C ALA A 164 -19.87 -6.27 53.38
N LYS A 165 -20.30 -6.12 52.14
CA LYS A 165 -19.41 -5.93 51.01
C LYS A 165 -20.01 -4.94 50.01
N ALA A 166 -19.14 -4.11 49.37
CA ALA A 166 -19.49 -3.21 48.31
C ALA A 166 -18.40 -3.19 47.21
N GLY A 167 -18.78 -2.84 45.99
CA GLY A 167 -17.80 -2.71 44.88
C GLY A 167 -17.27 -4.06 44.35
N THR A 168 -18.03 -5.13 44.44
CA THR A 168 -17.62 -6.48 43.94
C THR A 168 -17.51 -6.51 42.39
N GLY A 169 -18.04 -5.50 41.69
CA GLY A 169 -17.90 -5.33 40.24
C GLY A 169 -16.46 -5.17 39.73
N ASN A 170 -15.52 -4.80 40.61
CA ASN A 170 -14.10 -4.74 40.26
C ASN A 170 -13.57 -6.08 39.70
N ARG A 171 -14.01 -7.20 40.25
CA ARG A 171 -13.60 -8.55 39.80
C ARG A 171 -14.22 -8.93 38.47
N LEU A 172 -15.44 -8.46 38.19
CA LEU A 172 -16.09 -8.61 36.89
C LEU A 172 -15.31 -7.82 35.83
N GLY A 173 -14.74 -6.66 36.21
CA GLY A 173 -13.89 -5.88 35.32
C GLY A 173 -12.70 -6.65 34.78
N TYR A 174 -12.03 -7.44 35.64
CA TYR A 174 -10.95 -8.33 35.21
C TYR A 174 -11.44 -9.36 34.18
N ILE A 175 -12.58 -10.00 34.44
CA ILE A 175 -13.15 -11.01 33.56
C ILE A 175 -13.53 -10.36 32.20
N PHE A 176 -14.21 -9.22 32.23
CA PHE A 176 -14.61 -8.50 31.01
C PHE A 176 -13.39 -8.09 30.17
N ALA A 177 -12.35 -7.55 30.79
CA ALA A 177 -11.14 -7.15 30.06
C ALA A 177 -10.46 -8.34 29.37
N HIS A 178 -10.36 -9.49 30.04
CA HIS A 178 -9.70 -10.66 29.45
C HIS A 178 -10.57 -11.37 28.41
N VAL A 179 -11.88 -11.47 28.65
CA VAL A 179 -12.82 -12.00 27.64
C VAL A 179 -12.87 -11.07 26.42
N ALA A 180 -12.79 -9.77 26.62
CA ALA A 180 -12.71 -8.79 25.55
C ALA A 180 -11.51 -9.04 24.62
N ILE A 181 -10.32 -9.28 25.19
CA ILE A 181 -9.12 -9.62 24.41
C ILE A 181 -9.35 -10.87 23.56
N VAL A 182 -9.96 -11.92 24.14
CA VAL A 182 -10.28 -13.13 23.39
C VAL A 182 -11.24 -12.83 22.23
N ILE A 183 -12.30 -12.08 22.48
CA ILE A 183 -13.30 -11.71 21.46
C ILE A 183 -12.66 -10.89 20.35
N ILE A 184 -11.81 -9.89 20.69
CA ILE A 184 -11.09 -9.06 19.71
C ILE A 184 -10.18 -9.93 18.84
N CYS A 185 -9.38 -10.80 19.45
CA CYS A 185 -8.45 -11.65 18.71
C CYS A 185 -9.18 -12.67 17.84
N VAL A 186 -10.26 -13.27 18.32
CA VAL A 186 -11.09 -14.18 17.51
C VAL A 186 -11.73 -13.43 16.35
N GLY A 187 -12.27 -12.23 16.58
CA GLY A 187 -12.79 -11.38 15.51
C GLY A 187 -11.74 -11.06 14.47
N GLY A 188 -10.52 -10.70 14.89
CA GLY A 188 -9.39 -10.43 13.99
C GLY A 188 -8.95 -11.66 13.18
N LEU A 189 -8.96 -12.86 13.78
CA LEU A 189 -8.68 -14.10 13.05
C LEU A 189 -9.74 -14.41 11.98
N PHE A 190 -11.01 -14.11 12.24
CA PHE A 190 -12.07 -14.26 11.25
C PHE A 190 -12.00 -13.24 10.11
N ASP A 191 -11.49 -12.03 10.38
CA ASP A 191 -11.32 -10.98 9.36
C ASP A 191 -9.98 -11.07 8.60
N SER A 192 -9.08 -11.97 9.01
CA SER A 192 -7.83 -12.25 8.30
C SER A 192 -8.05 -13.16 7.09
N GLU A 193 -6.98 -13.44 6.35
CA GLU A 193 -6.99 -14.42 5.26
C GLU A 193 -7.15 -15.88 5.72
N LEU A 194 -7.11 -16.14 7.01
CA LEU A 194 -7.16 -17.51 7.57
C LEU A 194 -8.39 -18.32 7.10
N PRO A 195 -9.61 -17.76 7.01
CA PRO A 195 -10.77 -18.50 6.51
C PRO A 195 -10.63 -18.91 5.04
N ILE A 196 -9.94 -18.11 4.21
CA ILE A 196 -9.67 -18.42 2.80
C ILE A 196 -8.58 -19.47 2.70
N ARG A 197 -7.49 -19.34 3.47
CA ARG A 197 -6.42 -20.33 3.53
C ARG A 197 -6.92 -21.69 4.01
N ALA A 198 -7.87 -21.70 4.95
CA ALA A 198 -8.50 -22.95 5.40
C ALA A 198 -9.29 -23.63 4.25
N GLN A 199 -9.95 -22.87 3.39
CA GLN A 199 -10.63 -23.42 2.21
C GLN A 199 -9.64 -23.98 1.18
N ILE A 200 -8.44 -23.37 1.06
CA ILE A 200 -7.36 -23.92 0.22
C ILE A 200 -6.81 -25.20 0.83
N TRP A 201 -6.50 -25.23 2.13
CA TRP A 201 -5.90 -26.41 2.79
C TRP A 201 -6.84 -27.59 2.92
N PHE A 202 -8.12 -27.37 3.18
CA PHE A 202 -9.09 -28.40 3.54
C PHE A 202 -10.34 -28.43 2.66
N GLY A 203 -10.60 -27.34 1.92
CA GLY A 203 -11.84 -27.15 1.14
C GLY A 203 -11.70 -27.42 -0.37
N GLY A 204 -10.54 -27.91 -0.83
CA GLY A 204 -10.31 -28.20 -2.24
C GLY A 204 -10.34 -26.96 -3.16
N LYS A 205 -10.03 -25.78 -2.60
CA LYS A 205 -9.86 -24.56 -3.39
C LYS A 205 -8.40 -24.43 -3.82
N ASP A 206 -8.21 -24.02 -5.08
CA ASP A 206 -6.90 -23.92 -5.71
C ASP A 206 -6.76 -22.56 -6.40
N PRO A 207 -5.81 -21.69 -5.95
CA PRO A 207 -5.58 -20.39 -6.57
C PRO A 207 -5.07 -20.55 -8.00
N VAL A 208 -5.55 -19.69 -8.89
CA VAL A 208 -5.14 -19.64 -10.29
C VAL A 208 -3.96 -18.69 -10.42
N PHE A 209 -2.88 -19.16 -11.06
CA PHE A 209 -1.64 -18.40 -11.28
C PHE A 209 -1.51 -17.86 -12.71
N GLU A 210 -2.32 -18.38 -13.61
CA GLU A 210 -2.31 -17.97 -15.01
C GLU A 210 -3.28 -16.80 -15.23
N ASN A 211 -2.90 -15.92 -16.16
CA ASN A 211 -3.78 -14.84 -16.59
C ASN A 211 -4.87 -15.40 -17.53
N MET A 212 -6.09 -15.54 -17.03
CA MET A 212 -7.22 -16.05 -17.78
C MET A 212 -8.48 -15.22 -17.56
N ARG A 213 -9.46 -15.36 -18.45
CA ARG A 213 -10.75 -14.68 -18.28
C ARG A 213 -11.49 -15.22 -17.06
N LEU A 214 -12.18 -14.33 -16.32
CA LEU A 214 -12.98 -14.75 -15.15
C LEU A 214 -13.99 -15.85 -15.48
N ALA A 215 -14.52 -15.89 -16.71
CA ALA A 215 -15.46 -16.92 -17.15
C ALA A 215 -14.83 -18.33 -17.21
N ASP A 216 -13.54 -18.41 -17.55
CA ASP A 216 -12.82 -19.65 -17.80
C ASP A 216 -12.20 -20.24 -16.50
N VAL A 217 -12.26 -19.51 -15.38
CA VAL A 217 -11.74 -19.96 -14.09
C VAL A 217 -12.51 -21.20 -13.61
N PRO A 218 -11.82 -22.33 -13.31
CA PRO A 218 -12.46 -23.55 -12.85
C PRO A 218 -13.16 -23.39 -11.50
N SER A 219 -14.05 -24.32 -11.15
CA SER A 219 -14.81 -24.27 -9.90
C SER A 219 -13.93 -24.35 -8.65
N SER A 220 -12.75 -24.98 -8.71
CA SER A 220 -11.74 -24.97 -7.65
C SER A 220 -11.17 -23.58 -7.41
N GLY A 221 -11.04 -22.76 -8.45
CA GLY A 221 -10.60 -21.37 -8.38
C GLY A 221 -11.67 -20.36 -7.94
N ARG A 222 -12.91 -20.83 -7.65
CA ARG A 222 -14.03 -19.98 -7.23
C ARG A 222 -14.44 -20.22 -5.79
N LEU A 223 -14.60 -19.15 -5.03
CA LEU A 223 -15.13 -19.17 -3.66
C LEU A 223 -16.69 -19.25 -3.69
N SER A 224 -17.29 -19.50 -2.55
CA SER A 224 -18.76 -19.45 -2.39
C SER A 224 -19.22 -17.99 -2.28
N VAL A 225 -20.42 -17.69 -2.82
CA VAL A 225 -21.09 -16.39 -2.60
C VAL A 225 -21.35 -16.15 -1.10
N ASN A 226 -21.53 -17.23 -0.32
CA ASN A 226 -21.72 -17.20 1.13
C ASN A 226 -20.41 -17.21 1.93
N ASN A 227 -19.25 -16.98 1.26
CA ASN A 227 -17.98 -16.89 1.96
C ASN A 227 -18.08 -15.89 3.13
N PRO A 228 -17.76 -16.29 4.38
CA PRO A 228 -18.02 -15.48 5.56
C PRO A 228 -17.22 -14.17 5.59
N GLY A 229 -15.97 -14.19 5.11
CA GLY A 229 -15.09 -13.03 5.12
C GLY A 229 -14.14 -13.07 3.94
N PHE A 230 -13.94 -11.91 3.30
CA PHE A 230 -12.98 -11.74 2.21
C PHE A 230 -12.59 -10.27 2.03
N ARG A 231 -11.43 -10.05 1.44
CA ARG A 231 -10.99 -8.79 0.88
C ARG A 231 -10.65 -9.04 -0.59
N ALA A 232 -11.37 -8.39 -1.48
CA ALA A 232 -11.29 -8.61 -2.92
C ALA A 232 -11.14 -7.28 -3.65
N SER A 233 -10.68 -7.32 -4.89
CA SER A 233 -10.67 -6.18 -5.81
C SER A 233 -11.52 -6.49 -7.03
N ALA A 234 -12.12 -5.46 -7.63
CA ALA A 234 -12.82 -5.56 -8.91
C ALA A 234 -12.49 -4.33 -9.76
N LEU A 235 -11.95 -4.57 -10.95
CA LEU A 235 -11.81 -3.58 -12.01
C LEU A 235 -13.09 -3.62 -12.83
N ILE A 236 -13.82 -2.50 -12.91
CA ILE A 236 -15.09 -2.41 -13.64
C ILE A 236 -14.98 -1.25 -14.63
N PRO A 237 -14.89 -1.51 -15.94
CA PRO A 237 -14.99 -0.50 -16.98
C PRO A 237 -16.37 0.16 -17.03
N GLU A 238 -16.44 1.39 -17.52
CA GLU A 238 -17.70 2.08 -17.77
C GLU A 238 -18.60 1.27 -18.73
N GLY A 239 -19.87 1.18 -18.37
CA GLY A 239 -20.88 0.40 -19.09
C GLY A 239 -20.86 -1.09 -18.80
N VAL A 240 -19.88 -1.62 -18.07
CA VAL A 240 -19.73 -3.05 -17.77
C VAL A 240 -20.41 -3.41 -16.45
N THR A 241 -21.04 -4.58 -16.42
CA THR A 241 -21.64 -5.17 -15.20
C THR A 241 -20.84 -6.39 -14.76
N THR A 242 -20.54 -6.47 -13.47
CA THR A 242 -19.93 -7.66 -12.87
C THR A 242 -20.64 -8.08 -11.59
N ALA A 243 -20.67 -9.39 -11.34
CA ALA A 243 -21.06 -9.99 -10.07
C ALA A 243 -19.89 -10.77 -9.44
N ASN A 244 -18.66 -10.51 -9.89
CA ASN A 244 -17.46 -11.20 -9.42
C ASN A 244 -16.39 -10.20 -9.02
N SER A 245 -15.57 -10.62 -8.08
CA SER A 245 -14.36 -9.91 -7.63
C SER A 245 -13.22 -10.90 -7.49
N VAL A 246 -11.99 -10.40 -7.35
CA VAL A 246 -10.77 -11.20 -7.30
C VAL A 246 -10.14 -11.05 -5.93
N VAL A 247 -9.88 -12.19 -5.27
CA VAL A 247 -9.12 -12.28 -4.02
C VAL A 247 -7.72 -12.75 -4.34
N MET A 248 -6.73 -11.94 -4.04
CA MET A 248 -5.32 -12.34 -4.17
C MET A 248 -4.87 -13.16 -2.96
N VAL A 249 -4.22 -14.28 -3.20
CA VAL A 249 -3.64 -15.15 -2.16
C VAL A 249 -2.22 -15.52 -2.57
N GLY A 250 -1.23 -14.86 -1.98
CA GLY A 250 0.15 -14.93 -2.49
C GLY A 250 0.20 -14.40 -3.92
N ASP A 251 0.83 -15.17 -4.81
CA ASP A 251 0.94 -14.85 -6.24
C ASP A 251 -0.24 -15.38 -7.08
N GLY A 252 -1.20 -16.08 -6.46
CA GLY A 252 -2.38 -16.63 -7.11
C GLY A 252 -3.65 -15.85 -6.82
N ALA A 253 -4.71 -16.10 -7.58
CA ALA A 253 -6.00 -15.44 -7.47
C ALA A 253 -7.15 -16.42 -7.33
N LEU A 254 -8.18 -16.06 -6.55
CA LEU A 254 -9.45 -16.76 -6.45
C LEU A 254 -10.59 -15.81 -6.84
N VAL A 255 -11.59 -16.32 -7.54
CA VAL A 255 -12.78 -15.55 -7.87
C VAL A 255 -13.79 -15.62 -6.72
N GLN A 256 -14.19 -14.45 -6.21
CA GLN A 256 -15.23 -14.29 -5.22
C GLN A 256 -16.52 -13.78 -5.89
N PRO A 257 -17.55 -14.61 -6.01
CA PRO A 257 -18.86 -14.16 -6.46
C PRO A 257 -19.51 -13.23 -5.42
N LEU A 258 -20.21 -12.22 -5.91
CA LEU A 258 -20.92 -11.26 -5.08
C LEU A 258 -22.42 -11.61 -4.98
N PRO A 259 -23.11 -11.27 -3.88
CA PRO A 259 -24.56 -11.46 -3.74
C PRO A 259 -25.41 -10.44 -4.51
N PHE A 260 -24.78 -9.57 -5.29
CA PHE A 260 -25.37 -8.56 -6.15
C PHE A 260 -24.44 -8.27 -7.33
N SER A 261 -24.96 -7.65 -8.37
CA SER A 261 -24.13 -7.15 -9.47
C SER A 261 -23.93 -5.64 -9.38
N ILE A 262 -22.78 -5.18 -9.88
CA ILE A 262 -22.38 -3.78 -9.95
C ILE A 262 -22.17 -3.44 -11.43
N ARG A 263 -22.85 -2.43 -11.93
CA ARG A 263 -22.57 -1.80 -13.21
C ARG A 263 -21.97 -0.43 -12.94
N LEU A 264 -20.83 -0.14 -13.54
CA LEU A 264 -20.28 1.22 -13.55
C LEU A 264 -20.96 1.99 -14.68
N ASP A 265 -21.75 3.00 -14.33
CA ASP A 265 -22.44 3.84 -15.30
C ASP A 265 -21.50 4.95 -15.79
N LYS A 266 -20.79 5.62 -14.87
CA LYS A 266 -19.84 6.66 -15.17
C LYS A 266 -18.78 6.77 -14.09
N PHE A 267 -17.54 7.02 -14.50
CA PHE A 267 -16.44 7.38 -13.62
C PHE A 267 -16.06 8.84 -13.84
N THR A 268 -15.75 9.58 -12.79
CA THR A 268 -15.35 10.98 -12.88
C THR A 268 -14.17 11.23 -11.97
N VAL A 269 -13.14 11.87 -12.53
CA VAL A 269 -11.96 12.33 -11.79
C VAL A 269 -11.89 13.84 -11.87
N ASP A 270 -11.79 14.49 -10.72
CA ASP A 270 -11.47 15.90 -10.63
C ASP A 270 -9.97 16.04 -10.30
N TYR A 271 -9.32 17.03 -10.91
CA TYR A 271 -7.88 17.22 -10.76
C TYR A 271 -7.58 18.57 -10.13
N TYR A 272 -6.55 18.61 -9.27
CA TYR A 272 -5.95 19.88 -8.85
C TYR A 272 -5.25 20.56 -10.02
N ALA A 273 -4.96 21.87 -9.88
CA ALA A 273 -4.17 22.61 -10.86
C ALA A 273 -2.76 22.02 -11.10
N THR A 274 -2.28 21.18 -10.18
CA THR A 274 -1.02 20.43 -10.28
C THR A 274 -1.13 19.15 -11.12
N GLY A 275 -2.35 18.82 -11.65
CA GLY A 275 -2.61 17.58 -12.37
C GLY A 275 -2.74 16.32 -11.49
N MET A 276 -2.67 16.46 -10.17
CA MET A 276 -2.95 15.35 -9.26
C MET A 276 -4.46 15.17 -9.09
N PRO A 277 -4.98 13.94 -9.03
CA PRO A 277 -6.38 13.69 -8.71
C PRO A 277 -6.76 14.33 -7.37
N SER A 278 -7.86 15.08 -7.34
CA SER A 278 -8.39 15.72 -6.14
C SER A 278 -9.56 14.97 -5.54
N ASP A 279 -10.42 14.44 -6.39
CA ASP A 279 -11.56 13.60 -6.03
C ASP A 279 -11.86 12.63 -7.18
N PHE A 280 -12.35 11.46 -6.88
CA PHE A 280 -12.86 10.54 -7.86
C PHE A 280 -14.10 9.82 -7.33
N ARG A 281 -15.09 9.70 -8.22
CA ARG A 281 -16.39 9.13 -7.93
C ARG A 281 -16.84 8.18 -9.03
N SER A 282 -17.57 7.15 -8.60
CA SER A 282 -18.18 6.16 -9.47
C SER A 282 -19.69 6.19 -9.33
N ASP A 283 -20.39 6.57 -10.38
CA ASP A 283 -21.83 6.42 -10.47
C ASP A 283 -22.10 4.96 -10.88
N VAL A 284 -22.77 4.20 -10.01
CA VAL A 284 -23.00 2.77 -10.22
C VAL A 284 -24.48 2.42 -10.10
N THR A 285 -24.89 1.39 -10.84
CA THR A 285 -26.19 0.73 -10.66
C THR A 285 -25.97 -0.64 -10.01
N ILE A 286 -26.59 -0.84 -8.85
CA ILE A 286 -26.57 -2.11 -8.10
C ILE A 286 -27.83 -2.87 -8.42
N THR A 287 -27.70 -4.17 -8.77
CA THR A 287 -28.85 -5.03 -9.02
C THR A 287 -28.79 -6.25 -8.13
N ASP A 288 -29.87 -6.50 -7.42
CA ASP A 288 -30.08 -7.68 -6.60
C ASP A 288 -30.66 -8.82 -7.44
N PRO A 289 -29.95 -9.93 -7.65
CA PRO A 289 -30.44 -11.06 -8.46
C PRO A 289 -31.59 -11.83 -7.81
N GLU A 290 -31.77 -11.73 -6.48
CA GLU A 290 -32.85 -12.44 -5.77
C GLU A 290 -34.19 -11.71 -5.84
N THR A 291 -34.17 -10.38 -5.76
CA THR A 291 -35.37 -9.54 -5.79
C THR A 291 -35.65 -8.92 -7.16
N GLY A 292 -34.63 -8.84 -8.02
CA GLY A 292 -34.68 -8.10 -9.30
C GLY A 292 -34.63 -6.58 -9.10
N GLU A 293 -34.48 -6.08 -7.88
CA GLU A 293 -34.43 -4.65 -7.59
C GLU A 293 -33.11 -4.06 -8.07
N SER A 294 -33.20 -2.90 -8.72
CA SER A 294 -32.02 -2.13 -9.15
C SER A 294 -32.11 -0.70 -8.64
N PHE A 295 -31.02 -0.19 -8.10
CA PHE A 295 -30.94 1.20 -7.60
C PHE A 295 -29.60 1.83 -7.96
N PRO A 296 -29.58 3.15 -8.24
CA PRO A 296 -28.36 3.90 -8.46
C PRO A 296 -27.69 4.25 -7.13
N TYR A 297 -26.35 4.32 -7.13
CA TYR A 297 -25.55 4.78 -5.99
C TYR A 297 -24.27 5.47 -6.49
N VAL A 298 -23.78 6.45 -5.71
CA VAL A 298 -22.51 7.13 -5.99
C VAL A 298 -21.49 6.71 -4.97
N ILE A 299 -20.44 5.99 -5.39
CA ILE A 299 -19.33 5.59 -4.54
C ILE A 299 -18.23 6.63 -4.65
N ARG A 300 -17.77 7.17 -3.51
CA ARG A 300 -16.65 8.12 -3.42
C ARG A 300 -15.58 7.61 -2.46
N VAL A 301 -14.42 8.25 -2.51
CA VAL A 301 -13.40 8.07 -1.46
C VAL A 301 -14.02 8.46 -0.11
N ASN A 302 -13.97 7.56 0.87
CA ASN A 302 -14.58 7.69 2.20
C ASN A 302 -16.12 7.60 2.28
N GLU A 303 -16.83 7.44 1.16
CA GLU A 303 -18.29 7.21 1.11
C GLU A 303 -18.57 5.87 0.41
N PRO A 304 -18.30 4.72 1.06
CA PRO A 304 -18.47 3.40 0.47
C PRO A 304 -19.93 2.98 0.42
N LEU A 305 -20.26 2.10 -0.52
CA LEU A 305 -21.52 1.37 -0.53
C LEU A 305 -21.43 0.19 0.45
N SER A 306 -22.45 0.02 1.31
CA SER A 306 -22.62 -1.20 2.12
C SER A 306 -23.94 -1.87 1.78
N TYR A 307 -23.88 -3.06 1.17
CA TYR A 307 -25.07 -3.81 0.75
C TYR A 307 -24.87 -5.33 0.94
N LYS A 308 -25.90 -6.04 1.44
CA LYS A 308 -25.87 -7.49 1.74
C LYS A 308 -24.61 -7.97 2.48
N GLY A 309 -24.09 -7.12 3.40
CA GLY A 309 -22.91 -7.43 4.23
C GLY A 309 -21.57 -7.31 3.51
N VAL A 310 -21.56 -6.82 2.28
CA VAL A 310 -20.36 -6.44 1.52
C VAL A 310 -20.25 -4.93 1.50
N THR A 311 -19.06 -4.40 1.80
CA THR A 311 -18.76 -2.98 1.67
C THR A 311 -17.84 -2.78 0.47
N VAL A 312 -18.21 -1.87 -0.43
CA VAL A 312 -17.52 -1.53 -1.67
C VAL A 312 -16.91 -0.15 -1.53
N TYR A 313 -15.59 -0.07 -1.55
CA TYR A 313 -14.81 1.16 -1.44
C TYR A 313 -14.27 1.56 -2.81
N GLN A 314 -14.25 2.85 -3.11
CA GLN A 314 -13.45 3.40 -4.19
C GLN A 314 -11.98 3.32 -3.79
N SER A 315 -11.17 2.57 -4.54
CA SER A 315 -9.75 2.35 -4.23
C SER A 315 -8.84 3.17 -5.15
N SER A 316 -8.98 2.94 -6.45
CA SER A 316 -8.23 3.61 -7.51
C SER A 316 -9.03 3.58 -8.80
N PHE A 317 -8.41 3.97 -9.89
CA PHE A 317 -8.96 3.86 -11.23
C PHE A 317 -7.87 3.38 -12.19
N ASP A 318 -8.27 2.87 -13.33
CA ASP A 318 -7.38 2.35 -14.36
C ASP A 318 -8.03 2.50 -15.73
N ASP A 319 -7.33 2.07 -16.77
CA ASP A 319 -7.88 1.98 -18.12
C ASP A 319 -8.87 0.82 -18.23
N GLY A 320 -10.02 1.07 -18.83
CA GLY A 320 -11.11 0.11 -19.01
C GLY A 320 -11.10 -0.62 -20.35
N GLY A 321 -9.99 -0.61 -21.06
CA GLY A 321 -9.89 -1.11 -22.42
C GLY A 321 -10.11 0.00 -23.46
N SER A 322 -9.49 1.15 -23.26
CA SER A 322 -9.55 2.29 -24.18
C SER A 322 -9.17 1.89 -25.58
N ARG A 323 -9.95 2.39 -26.55
CA ARG A 323 -9.63 2.18 -27.97
C ARG A 323 -8.57 3.15 -28.41
N VAL A 324 -7.50 2.65 -29.00
CA VAL A 324 -6.36 3.45 -29.43
C VAL A 324 -6.08 3.20 -30.91
N THR A 325 -5.63 4.27 -31.58
CA THR A 325 -5.00 4.19 -32.88
C THR A 325 -3.55 4.62 -32.70
N VAL A 326 -2.61 3.75 -33.03
CA VAL A 326 -1.19 4.06 -32.98
C VAL A 326 -0.63 4.07 -34.41
N THR A 327 0.30 4.97 -34.67
CA THR A 327 1.02 5.03 -35.93
C THR A 327 2.39 4.41 -35.74
N GLY A 328 2.70 3.39 -36.54
CA GLY A 328 4.01 2.77 -36.59
C GLY A 328 4.94 3.54 -37.52
N TYR A 329 6.14 3.83 -37.04
CA TYR A 329 7.23 4.52 -37.74
C TYR A 329 8.41 3.55 -37.85
N GLY A 330 8.78 3.16 -39.06
CA GLY A 330 9.96 2.33 -39.29
C GLY A 330 11.23 3.03 -38.85
N LEU A 331 12.07 2.36 -38.06
CA LEU A 331 13.36 2.87 -37.56
C LEU A 331 14.58 2.19 -38.20
N ASP A 332 14.41 1.27 -39.13
CA ASP A 332 15.46 0.42 -39.75
C ASP A 332 16.13 0.99 -41.00
N GLY A 333 15.92 2.24 -41.28
CA GLY A 333 16.74 3.00 -42.26
C GLY A 333 16.11 3.24 -43.62
N ALA A 334 15.46 2.30 -44.22
CA ALA A 334 15.00 2.45 -45.62
C ALA A 334 13.51 2.79 -45.76
N SER A 335 12.69 2.39 -44.80
CA SER A 335 11.23 2.58 -44.87
C SER A 335 10.84 4.01 -44.48
N ARG A 336 10.11 4.69 -45.37
CA ARG A 336 9.43 5.97 -45.11
C ARG A 336 7.96 5.82 -44.87
N GLU A 337 7.44 4.60 -44.98
CA GLU A 337 6.01 4.32 -44.84
C GLU A 337 5.60 4.26 -43.39
N THR A 338 4.54 4.97 -43.08
CA THR A 338 3.86 4.89 -41.79
C THR A 338 2.60 4.06 -41.94
N PHE A 339 2.23 3.31 -40.93
CA PHE A 339 1.02 2.50 -40.94
C PHE A 339 0.27 2.66 -39.63
N ALA A 340 -1.08 2.68 -39.72
CA ALA A 340 -1.95 2.79 -38.56
C ALA A 340 -2.35 1.44 -38.03
N VAL A 341 -2.32 1.27 -36.72
CA VAL A 341 -2.76 0.08 -35.99
C VAL A 341 -3.87 0.49 -35.04
N LYS A 342 -5.00 -0.22 -35.10
CA LYS A 342 -6.13 -0.01 -34.19
C LYS A 342 -6.24 -1.19 -33.25
N GLY A 343 -6.44 -0.91 -31.96
CA GLY A 343 -6.62 -1.92 -30.94
C GLY A 343 -7.20 -1.31 -29.67
N SER A 344 -7.38 -2.14 -28.66
CA SER A 344 -7.75 -1.68 -27.34
C SER A 344 -6.62 -1.94 -26.35
N VAL A 345 -6.53 -1.15 -25.31
CA VAL A 345 -5.61 -1.43 -24.18
C VAL A 345 -5.94 -2.82 -23.62
N GLY A 346 -4.91 -3.65 -23.46
CA GLY A 346 -5.03 -5.06 -23.10
C GLY A 346 -4.97 -6.03 -24.29
N ASP A 347 -5.12 -5.55 -25.54
CA ASP A 347 -5.03 -6.41 -26.72
C ASP A 347 -3.58 -6.83 -27.00
N THR A 348 -3.45 -8.04 -27.59
CA THR A 348 -2.21 -8.56 -28.15
C THR A 348 -2.42 -8.79 -29.66
N LEU A 349 -1.73 -8.00 -30.45
CA LEU A 349 -1.86 -7.99 -31.92
C LEU A 349 -0.64 -8.66 -32.57
N PRO A 350 -0.79 -9.66 -33.44
CA PRO A 350 0.35 -10.25 -34.14
C PRO A 350 1.01 -9.23 -35.09
N LEU A 351 2.32 -9.01 -34.97
CA LEU A 351 3.06 -8.05 -35.78
C LEU A 351 3.05 -8.39 -37.30
N LYS A 352 2.93 -9.66 -37.68
CA LYS A 352 2.76 -10.09 -39.08
C LYS A 352 1.50 -9.50 -39.75
N ASP A 353 0.48 -9.19 -38.95
CA ASP A 353 -0.79 -8.62 -39.43
C ASP A 353 -0.77 -7.08 -39.37
N VAL A 354 0.31 -6.50 -38.84
CA VAL A 354 0.50 -5.08 -38.60
C VAL A 354 1.39 -4.48 -39.70
N GLY A 355 0.89 -3.51 -40.41
CA GLY A 355 1.64 -2.79 -41.44
C GLY A 355 2.15 -3.66 -42.60
N GLY A 356 1.40 -4.70 -42.97
CA GLY A 356 1.83 -5.60 -44.05
C GLY A 356 3.10 -6.40 -43.78
N GLY A 357 3.42 -6.63 -42.49
CA GLY A 357 4.61 -7.40 -42.08
C GLY A 357 5.89 -6.57 -41.91
N GLN A 358 5.82 -5.25 -42.06
CA GLN A 358 6.98 -4.34 -41.89
C GLN A 358 7.47 -4.30 -40.42
N ALA A 359 6.59 -4.61 -39.47
CA ALA A 359 6.94 -4.62 -38.05
C ALA A 359 7.68 -5.89 -37.57
N GLY A 360 7.91 -6.86 -38.49
CA GLY A 360 8.63 -8.11 -38.18
C GLY A 360 7.74 -9.21 -37.62
N ALA A 361 8.38 -10.28 -37.12
CA ALA A 361 7.70 -11.38 -36.47
C ALA A 361 7.58 -11.14 -34.97
N GLY A 362 6.41 -11.44 -34.38
CA GLY A 362 6.16 -11.25 -32.95
C GLY A 362 4.77 -10.71 -32.65
N ALA A 363 4.60 -10.05 -31.52
CA ALA A 363 3.33 -9.47 -31.10
C ALA A 363 3.52 -8.07 -30.49
N LEU A 364 2.54 -7.17 -30.79
CA LEU A 364 2.37 -5.88 -30.14
C LEU A 364 1.29 -6.05 -29.06
N ARG A 365 1.65 -5.80 -27.80
CA ARG A 365 0.72 -5.77 -26.68
C ARG A 365 0.56 -4.33 -26.20
N LEU A 366 -0.67 -3.81 -26.27
CA LEU A 366 -1.01 -2.48 -25.79
C LEU A 366 -1.28 -2.58 -24.28
N THR A 367 -0.43 -1.99 -23.45
CA THR A 367 -0.46 -2.24 -21.99
C THR A 367 -1.17 -1.15 -21.21
N ALA A 368 -0.97 0.14 -21.55
CA ALA A 368 -1.63 1.23 -20.86
C ALA A 368 -1.79 2.47 -21.73
N LEU A 369 -2.90 3.17 -21.59
CA LEU A 369 -3.11 4.53 -22.08
C LEU A 369 -3.11 5.49 -20.89
N ARG A 370 -2.29 6.54 -20.97
CA ARG A 370 -2.30 7.64 -20.00
C ARG A 370 -2.74 8.92 -20.68
N PRO A 371 -4.00 9.34 -20.50
CA PRO A 371 -4.52 10.57 -21.15
C PRO A 371 -3.86 11.85 -20.62
N ILE A 372 -3.37 11.82 -19.38
CA ILE A 372 -2.74 12.95 -18.70
C ILE A 372 -1.42 12.48 -18.10
N ASN A 373 -0.34 13.15 -18.48
CA ASN A 373 0.99 12.93 -17.93
C ASN A 373 1.51 14.24 -17.36
N VAL A 374 1.72 14.30 -16.06
CA VAL A 374 2.25 15.47 -15.38
C VAL A 374 3.71 15.22 -15.05
N GLU A 375 4.58 15.83 -15.84
CA GLU A 375 6.02 15.69 -15.70
C GLU A 375 6.63 16.93 -15.02
N ASN A 376 7.68 16.70 -14.26
CA ASN A 376 8.48 17.79 -13.70
C ASN A 376 9.50 18.24 -14.75
N ILE A 377 9.23 19.34 -15.39
CA ILE A 377 10.10 19.94 -16.42
C ILE A 377 11.11 20.96 -15.86
N ALA A 378 11.31 21.02 -14.54
CA ALA A 378 12.39 21.82 -13.97
C ALA A 378 13.74 21.27 -14.48
N GLU A 379 14.67 22.17 -14.82
CA GLU A 379 16.03 21.78 -15.22
C GLU A 379 16.63 20.84 -14.19
N VAL A 380 17.14 19.71 -14.66
CA VAL A 380 17.81 18.70 -13.81
C VAL A 380 19.17 19.28 -13.40
N GLY A 381 19.17 20.17 -12.41
CA GLY A 381 20.35 20.46 -11.60
C GLY A 381 20.68 19.20 -10.78
N ALA A 382 21.98 18.91 -10.61
CA ALA A 382 22.50 17.74 -9.91
C ALA A 382 21.68 17.43 -8.66
N ALA A 383 21.23 16.19 -8.52
CA ALA A 383 20.45 15.72 -7.38
C ALA A 383 21.24 15.96 -6.10
N GLU A 384 20.86 16.96 -5.32
CA GLU A 384 21.36 17.10 -3.96
C GLU A 384 20.86 15.95 -3.10
N PRO A 385 21.67 15.41 -2.18
CA PRO A 385 21.23 14.34 -1.29
C PRO A 385 20.04 14.82 -0.46
N LYS A 386 18.91 14.13 -0.59
CA LYS A 386 17.65 14.44 0.13
C LYS A 386 17.89 14.47 1.63
N ALA A 387 17.47 15.54 2.29
CA ALA A 387 17.57 15.67 3.75
C ALA A 387 16.66 14.62 4.43
N PHE A 388 17.06 14.13 5.61
CA PHE A 388 16.30 13.14 6.39
C PHE A 388 14.82 13.53 6.59
N GLY A 389 14.53 14.85 6.69
CA GLY A 389 13.14 15.36 6.78
C GLY A 389 12.29 15.09 5.55
N GLU A 390 12.87 15.07 4.34
CA GLU A 390 12.16 14.74 3.11
C GLU A 390 11.84 13.24 3.01
N HIS A 391 12.73 12.38 3.51
CA HIS A 391 12.46 10.96 3.65
C HIS A 391 11.29 10.70 4.62
N MET A 392 11.24 11.39 5.75
CA MET A 392 10.13 11.29 6.70
C MET A 392 8.82 11.83 6.13
N ALA A 393 8.84 12.91 5.36
CA ALA A 393 7.67 13.46 4.70
C ALA A 393 7.11 12.50 3.63
N ALA A 394 7.98 11.81 2.88
CA ALA A 394 7.58 10.77 1.94
C ALA A 394 6.94 9.56 2.63
N VAL A 395 7.46 9.13 3.79
CA VAL A 395 6.93 8.01 4.58
C VAL A 395 5.57 8.35 5.22
N THR A 396 5.36 9.60 5.65
CA THR A 396 4.13 10.02 6.32
C THR A 396 3.04 10.52 5.37
N GLY A 397 3.33 10.60 4.06
CA GLY A 397 2.39 11.14 3.05
C GLY A 397 2.18 12.67 3.14
N SER A 398 2.91 13.35 4.01
CA SER A 398 2.88 14.79 4.16
C SER A 398 3.93 15.46 3.27
N ALA A 399 3.83 15.28 1.95
CA ALA A 399 4.70 15.96 1.01
C ALA A 399 4.45 17.48 1.10
N ALA A 400 5.31 18.19 1.83
CA ALA A 400 5.36 19.63 1.76
C ALA A 400 5.59 20.01 0.29
N ARG A 401 4.83 20.99 -0.21
CA ARG A 401 4.94 21.50 -1.58
C ARG A 401 6.37 21.96 -1.82
N ASP A 402 7.12 21.17 -2.59
CA ASP A 402 8.42 21.58 -3.10
C ASP A 402 8.17 22.65 -4.18
N GLN A 403 8.46 23.90 -3.86
CA GLN A 403 8.22 25.04 -4.76
C GLN A 403 9.20 25.07 -5.96
N SER A 404 10.21 24.18 -5.97
CA SER A 404 11.18 24.07 -7.06
C SER A 404 10.69 23.23 -8.25
N LYS A 405 9.58 22.49 -8.12
CA LYS A 405 9.04 21.61 -9.16
C LYS A 405 8.05 22.35 -10.05
N ARG A 406 8.36 22.41 -11.35
CA ARG A 406 7.42 22.85 -12.38
C ARG A 406 6.73 21.66 -12.98
N PHE A 407 5.54 21.34 -12.48
CA PHE A 407 4.70 20.31 -13.05
C PHE A 407 3.91 20.84 -14.25
N GLN A 408 4.04 20.16 -15.40
CA GLN A 408 3.30 20.49 -16.61
C GLN A 408 2.70 19.21 -17.18
N ASN A 409 1.44 19.30 -17.62
CA ASN A 409 0.84 18.23 -18.39
C ASN A 409 1.41 18.22 -19.80
N VAL A 410 2.13 17.16 -20.15
CA VAL A 410 2.78 16.98 -21.46
C VAL A 410 1.93 16.21 -22.46
N GLY A 411 0.68 15.94 -22.11
CA GLY A 411 -0.30 15.29 -22.99
C GLY A 411 -0.39 13.77 -22.81
N PRO A 412 -1.14 13.11 -23.72
CA PRO A 412 -1.36 11.66 -23.67
C PRO A 412 -0.09 10.86 -24.00
N SER A 413 -0.01 9.64 -23.45
CA SER A 413 1.02 8.65 -23.81
C SER A 413 0.46 7.25 -23.90
N ILE A 414 1.18 6.37 -24.59
CA ILE A 414 0.87 4.95 -24.73
C ILE A 414 2.05 4.12 -24.21
N GLU A 415 1.75 3.13 -23.37
CA GLU A 415 2.69 2.06 -23.04
C GLU A 415 2.34 0.81 -23.84
N TYR A 416 3.37 0.14 -24.36
CA TYR A 416 3.21 -1.10 -25.09
C TYR A 416 4.42 -2.00 -24.95
N GLU A 417 4.23 -3.27 -25.22
CA GLU A 417 5.26 -4.27 -25.26
C GLU A 417 5.40 -4.84 -26.67
N LEU A 418 6.62 -5.05 -27.09
CA LEU A 418 6.93 -5.87 -28.27
C LEU A 418 7.49 -7.19 -27.81
N VAL A 419 6.84 -8.26 -28.23
CA VAL A 419 7.27 -9.64 -27.97
C VAL A 419 7.85 -10.17 -29.27
N ASP A 420 9.12 -10.50 -29.27
CA ASP A 420 9.77 -11.05 -30.47
C ASP A 420 9.40 -12.53 -30.71
N SER A 421 9.91 -13.11 -31.80
CA SER A 421 9.67 -14.50 -32.14
C SER A 421 10.31 -15.51 -31.16
N ALA A 422 11.27 -15.08 -30.33
CA ALA A 422 11.89 -15.87 -29.29
C ALA A 422 11.16 -15.74 -27.92
N GLY A 423 10.13 -14.87 -27.85
CA GLY A 423 9.39 -14.59 -26.63
C GLY A 423 10.03 -13.54 -25.73
N GLN A 424 11.09 -12.85 -26.19
CA GLN A 424 11.70 -11.75 -25.44
C GLN A 424 10.80 -10.51 -25.50
N VAL A 425 10.59 -9.88 -24.36
CA VAL A 425 9.70 -8.72 -24.21
C VAL A 425 10.54 -7.46 -24.04
N SER A 426 10.27 -6.46 -24.88
CA SER A 426 10.78 -5.11 -24.74
C SER A 426 9.61 -4.15 -24.43
N GLN A 427 9.78 -3.27 -23.45
CA GLN A 427 8.73 -2.35 -22.98
C GLN A 427 9.01 -0.92 -23.47
N PHE A 428 7.95 -0.25 -23.89
CA PHE A 428 8.00 1.09 -24.49
C PHE A 428 6.97 2.01 -23.86
N HIS A 429 7.32 3.31 -23.78
CA HIS A 429 6.45 4.39 -23.33
C HIS A 429 6.64 5.61 -24.22
N ASN A 430 5.68 5.91 -25.07
CA ASN A 430 5.80 6.99 -26.06
C ASN A 430 4.71 8.05 -25.86
N TYR A 431 5.14 9.31 -25.85
CA TYR A 431 4.22 10.43 -25.78
C TYR A 431 3.57 10.71 -27.13
N MET A 432 2.28 11.07 -27.10
CA MET A 432 1.52 11.40 -28.30
C MET A 432 2.00 12.71 -28.96
N LEU A 433 2.31 13.70 -28.13
CA LEU A 433 2.69 15.03 -28.56
C LEU A 433 4.17 15.29 -28.28
N PRO A 434 4.84 16.10 -29.11
CA PRO A 434 6.19 16.53 -28.80
C PRO A 434 6.19 17.50 -27.61
N VAL A 435 7.20 17.39 -26.78
CA VAL A 435 7.38 18.12 -25.52
C VAL A 435 8.47 19.15 -25.68
N GLU A 436 8.32 20.31 -25.04
CA GLU A 436 9.35 21.33 -24.97
C GLU A 436 10.37 21.02 -23.89
N LEU A 437 11.59 20.69 -24.27
CA LEU A 437 12.71 20.38 -23.38
C LEU A 437 13.95 21.22 -23.77
N GLU A 438 14.49 21.94 -22.79
CA GLU A 438 15.75 22.72 -22.99
C GLU A 438 15.69 23.67 -24.20
N GLY A 439 14.51 24.21 -24.47
CA GLY A 439 14.29 25.16 -25.61
C GLY A 439 14.15 24.48 -26.97
N ALA A 440 13.96 23.16 -27.02
CA ALA A 440 13.67 22.41 -28.23
C ALA A 440 12.40 21.58 -28.11
N THR A 441 11.68 21.46 -29.22
CA THR A 441 10.48 20.58 -29.29
C THR A 441 10.90 19.20 -29.73
N VAL A 442 10.69 18.19 -28.85
CA VAL A 442 11.13 16.81 -29.07
C VAL A 442 10.04 15.78 -28.79
N PHE A 443 10.01 14.72 -29.57
CA PHE A 443 9.28 13.49 -29.22
C PHE A 443 10.11 12.66 -28.25
N LEU A 444 9.47 12.09 -27.27
CA LEU A 444 10.06 11.20 -26.28
C LEU A 444 9.66 9.76 -26.56
N LEU A 445 10.59 8.95 -27.00
CA LEU A 445 10.42 7.52 -27.24
C LEU A 445 11.11 6.74 -26.12
N GLY A 446 10.34 6.27 -25.15
CA GLY A 446 10.85 5.59 -23.97
C GLY A 446 11.00 4.09 -24.19
N THR A 447 12.07 3.53 -23.66
CA THR A 447 12.30 2.07 -23.62
C THR A 447 12.89 1.68 -22.27
N ARG A 448 12.60 0.44 -21.82
CA ARG A 448 13.24 -0.18 -20.66
C ARG A 448 13.41 -1.67 -20.89
N ALA A 449 14.48 -2.23 -20.32
CA ALA A 449 14.80 -3.66 -20.46
C ALA A 449 14.07 -4.53 -19.43
N SER A 450 13.73 -3.99 -18.26
CA SER A 450 13.02 -4.69 -17.19
C SER A 450 11.88 -3.82 -16.64
N PRO A 451 10.76 -4.41 -16.17
CA PRO A 451 9.67 -3.67 -15.54
C PRO A 451 10.08 -2.80 -14.35
N ASN A 452 11.19 -3.15 -13.69
CA ASN A 452 11.71 -2.43 -12.53
C ASN A 452 12.68 -1.30 -12.90
N ASP A 453 13.10 -1.21 -14.18
CA ASP A 453 13.99 -0.16 -14.63
C ASP A 453 13.19 1.11 -14.99
N PRO A 454 13.75 2.30 -14.79
CA PRO A 454 13.16 3.53 -15.30
C PRO A 454 13.21 3.54 -16.83
N PHE A 455 12.22 4.17 -17.46
CA PHE A 455 12.25 4.40 -18.90
C PHE A 455 13.40 5.33 -19.27
N ARG A 456 14.14 4.97 -20.31
CA ARG A 456 15.13 5.82 -20.96
C ARG A 456 14.53 6.35 -22.24
N TYR A 457 14.61 7.67 -22.43
CA TYR A 457 13.94 8.33 -23.54
C TYR A 457 14.93 8.73 -24.63
N LEU A 458 14.69 8.22 -25.84
CA LEU A 458 15.26 8.77 -27.07
C LEU A 458 14.55 10.09 -27.38
N ARG A 459 15.32 11.18 -27.54
CA ARG A 459 14.81 12.53 -27.82
C ARG A 459 14.91 12.79 -29.32
N VAL A 460 13.79 12.67 -30.02
CA VAL A 460 13.74 12.90 -31.47
C VAL A 460 13.20 14.29 -31.73
N PRO A 461 13.95 15.20 -32.41
CA PRO A 461 13.46 16.55 -32.66
C PRO A 461 12.26 16.55 -33.60
N ALA A 462 11.25 17.36 -33.27
CA ALA A 462 10.10 17.59 -34.12
C ALA A 462 10.43 18.56 -35.23
N ASP A 463 9.78 18.40 -36.38
CA ASP A 463 9.84 19.40 -37.49
C ASP A 463 8.88 20.58 -37.22
N ASP A 464 8.89 21.56 -38.15
CA ASP A 464 8.03 22.74 -38.06
C ASP A 464 6.54 22.44 -38.05
N SER A 465 6.14 21.27 -38.58
CA SER A 465 4.77 20.74 -38.54
C SER A 465 4.47 19.96 -37.26
N ARG A 466 5.41 19.92 -36.28
CA ARG A 466 5.35 19.14 -35.05
C ARG A 466 5.17 17.63 -35.31
N THR A 467 5.86 17.11 -36.35
CA THR A 467 5.87 15.68 -36.70
C THR A 467 7.30 15.12 -36.69
N LEU A 468 7.42 13.79 -36.86
CA LEU A 468 8.70 13.11 -37.04
C LEU A 468 9.17 13.08 -38.50
N GLY A 469 8.41 13.66 -39.42
CA GLY A 469 8.61 13.52 -40.86
C GLY A 469 9.99 13.88 -41.33
N GLU A 470 10.48 15.05 -41.00
CA GLU A 470 11.80 15.53 -41.44
C GLU A 470 12.95 14.69 -40.86
N PHE A 471 12.84 14.28 -39.60
CA PHE A 471 13.83 13.37 -38.98
C PHE A 471 13.92 12.03 -39.71
N LEU A 472 12.79 11.42 -40.04
CA LEU A 472 12.71 10.13 -40.75
C LEU A 472 13.24 10.26 -42.20
N GLN A 473 12.94 11.39 -42.88
CA GLN A 473 13.49 11.70 -44.21
C GLN A 473 15.01 11.84 -44.19
N MET A 474 15.52 12.56 -43.20
CA MET A 474 16.96 12.75 -43.02
C MET A 474 17.67 11.43 -42.69
N ARG A 475 17.06 10.59 -41.89
CA ARG A 475 17.57 9.25 -41.57
C ARG A 475 17.58 8.34 -42.81
N ALA A 476 16.52 8.38 -43.61
CA ALA A 476 16.45 7.61 -44.86
C ALA A 476 17.55 8.14 -45.85
N ALA A 477 17.79 9.43 -45.89
CA ALA A 477 18.90 10.00 -46.67
C ALA A 477 20.27 9.53 -46.15
N LEU A 478 20.42 9.38 -44.84
CA LEU A 478 21.66 8.83 -44.25
C LEU A 478 21.85 7.35 -44.64
N ALA A 479 20.78 6.55 -44.79
CA ALA A 479 20.86 5.20 -45.26
C ALA A 479 21.20 5.07 -46.76
N ASP A 480 20.89 6.09 -47.57
CA ASP A 480 21.13 6.10 -49.02
C ASP A 480 22.56 6.56 -49.36
N PRO A 481 23.40 5.70 -49.97
CA PRO A 481 24.78 6.05 -50.36
C PRO A 481 24.87 7.22 -51.35
N ALA A 482 23.89 7.34 -52.26
CA ALA A 482 23.90 8.42 -53.24
C ALA A 482 23.63 9.79 -52.57
N MET A 483 22.70 9.83 -51.61
CA MET A 483 22.43 11.07 -50.87
C MET A 483 23.60 11.45 -49.95
N ARG A 484 24.31 10.49 -49.33
CA ARG A 484 25.54 10.76 -48.58
C ARG A 484 26.63 11.36 -49.44
N ALA A 485 26.87 10.77 -50.64
CA ALA A 485 27.88 11.27 -51.57
C ALA A 485 27.56 12.68 -52.05
N GLU A 486 26.30 12.99 -52.32
CA GLU A 486 25.85 14.34 -52.70
C GLU A 486 26.04 15.35 -51.56
N ALA A 487 25.68 14.95 -50.31
CA ALA A 487 25.91 15.78 -49.13
C ALA A 487 27.40 16.11 -48.92
N ALA A 488 28.26 15.08 -49.04
CA ALA A 488 29.72 15.23 -48.94
C ALA A 488 30.29 16.16 -50.03
N ARG A 489 29.77 16.03 -51.27
CA ARG A 489 30.13 16.89 -52.38
C ARG A 489 29.73 18.34 -52.10
N ARG A 490 28.49 18.62 -51.69
CA ARG A 490 28.02 19.98 -51.36
C ARG A 490 28.84 20.60 -50.24
N PHE A 491 29.11 19.82 -49.20
CA PHE A 491 29.96 20.27 -48.09
C PHE A 491 31.38 20.67 -48.56
N ALA A 492 32.00 19.85 -49.42
CA ALA A 492 33.32 20.15 -49.95
C ALA A 492 33.34 21.44 -50.80
N VAL A 493 32.31 21.62 -51.64
CA VAL A 493 32.16 22.84 -52.47
C VAL A 493 31.97 24.07 -51.59
N ARG A 494 31.13 23.99 -50.53
CA ARG A 494 30.90 25.11 -49.60
C ARG A 494 32.19 25.52 -48.86
N ASN A 495 33.03 24.55 -48.48
CA ASN A 495 34.30 24.82 -47.81
C ASN A 495 35.37 25.45 -48.71
N LEU A 496 35.23 25.34 -50.02
CA LEU A 496 36.11 26.05 -50.96
C LEU A 496 35.80 27.56 -51.03
N GLY A 497 34.57 27.98 -50.74
CA GLY A 497 34.12 29.36 -50.85
C GLY A 497 34.29 29.88 -52.29
N ASP A 498 34.52 31.19 -52.42
CA ASP A 498 34.74 31.89 -53.73
C ASP A 498 36.14 31.70 -54.26
N ALA A 499 36.93 30.72 -53.80
CA ALA A 499 38.29 30.50 -54.28
C ALA A 499 38.29 30.09 -55.75
N ALA A 500 39.16 30.70 -56.54
CA ALA A 500 39.31 30.36 -57.94
C ALA A 500 39.62 28.89 -58.14
N PRO A 501 39.08 28.19 -59.17
CA PRO A 501 39.21 26.75 -59.35
C PRO A 501 40.63 26.40 -59.83
N THR A 502 41.59 26.40 -58.89
CA THR A 502 42.96 25.93 -59.14
C THR A 502 43.01 24.38 -58.97
N PRO A 503 43.94 23.69 -59.65
CA PRO A 503 44.13 22.25 -59.50
C PRO A 503 44.34 21.80 -58.02
N ALA A 504 45.06 22.56 -57.21
CA ALA A 504 45.31 22.38 -55.83
C ALA A 504 44.00 22.54 -54.98
N ALA A 505 43.13 23.50 -55.29
CA ALA A 505 41.83 23.67 -54.64
C ALA A 505 40.87 22.49 -54.94
N GLN A 506 40.91 21.98 -56.19
CA GLN A 506 40.11 20.81 -56.58
C GLN A 506 40.58 19.53 -55.86
N GLU A 507 41.86 19.29 -55.68
CA GLU A 507 42.45 18.21 -54.98
C GLU A 507 42.09 18.28 -53.46
N SER A 508 42.18 19.48 -52.89
CA SER A 508 41.76 19.72 -51.51
C SER A 508 40.26 19.47 -51.31
N ALA A 509 39.40 19.92 -52.24
CA ALA A 509 37.98 19.67 -52.22
C ALA A 509 37.65 18.16 -52.27
N LYS A 510 38.34 17.43 -53.14
CA LYS A 510 38.17 16.00 -53.25
C LYS A 510 38.58 15.28 -51.94
N ALA A 511 39.68 15.66 -51.31
CA ALA A 511 40.12 15.13 -50.04
C ALA A 511 39.11 15.40 -48.93
N VAL A 512 38.51 16.59 -48.86
CA VAL A 512 37.43 16.93 -47.92
C VAL A 512 36.18 16.11 -48.21
N GLN A 513 35.79 15.97 -49.49
CA GLN A 513 34.64 15.18 -49.91
C GLN A 513 34.81 13.70 -49.50
N ASP A 514 35.98 13.10 -49.80
CA ASP A 514 36.26 11.72 -49.47
C ASP A 514 36.26 11.47 -47.95
N SER A 515 36.80 12.42 -47.17
CA SER A 515 36.77 12.38 -45.70
C SER A 515 35.35 12.53 -45.14
N ALA A 516 34.54 13.43 -45.69
CA ALA A 516 33.17 13.70 -45.33
C ALA A 516 32.28 12.48 -45.63
N ASN A 517 32.46 11.88 -46.84
CA ASN A 517 31.70 10.67 -47.20
C ASN A 517 32.06 9.49 -46.28
N ARG A 518 33.35 9.28 -45.98
CA ARG A 518 33.78 8.26 -45.04
C ARG A 518 33.23 8.47 -43.64
N ALA A 519 33.18 9.70 -43.13
CA ALA A 519 32.59 10.01 -41.84
C ALA A 519 31.08 9.66 -41.80
N LEU A 520 30.33 9.99 -42.88
CA LEU A 520 28.92 9.61 -43.01
C LEU A 520 28.73 8.10 -43.12
N ASP A 521 29.59 7.39 -43.85
CA ASP A 521 29.52 5.93 -43.99
C ASP A 521 29.73 5.24 -42.64
N VAL A 522 30.75 5.64 -41.88
CA VAL A 522 30.99 5.09 -40.54
C VAL A 522 29.84 5.44 -39.59
N PHE A 523 29.37 6.69 -39.64
CA PHE A 523 28.26 7.14 -38.80
C PHE A 523 26.94 6.38 -39.13
N SER A 524 26.67 6.13 -40.40
CA SER A 524 25.50 5.40 -40.85
C SER A 524 25.50 3.93 -40.38
N ALA A 525 26.68 3.32 -40.12
CA ALA A 525 26.84 1.96 -39.70
C ALA A 525 26.57 1.74 -38.19
N GLY A 526 26.78 2.78 -37.35
CA GLY A 526 26.60 2.60 -35.90
C GLY A 526 26.74 3.90 -35.09
N GLY A 527 26.39 5.05 -35.67
CA GLY A 527 26.33 6.32 -34.95
C GLY A 527 27.71 6.80 -34.45
N LEU A 528 27.70 7.55 -33.36
CA LEU A 528 28.92 8.09 -32.74
C LEU A 528 29.81 6.99 -32.16
N GLN A 529 29.21 5.85 -31.72
CA GLN A 529 29.99 4.71 -31.20
C GLN A 529 30.88 4.08 -32.28
N ALA A 530 30.34 3.86 -33.50
CA ALA A 530 31.11 3.35 -34.61
C ALA A 530 32.23 4.35 -35.03
N LEU A 531 31.93 5.63 -34.96
CA LEU A 531 32.91 6.68 -35.26
C LEU A 531 34.04 6.72 -34.22
N THR A 532 33.72 6.59 -32.94
CA THR A 532 34.72 6.51 -31.87
C THR A 532 35.61 5.27 -32.04
N ALA A 533 35.02 4.10 -32.25
CA ALA A 533 35.77 2.88 -32.50
C ALA A 533 36.66 2.98 -33.74
N PHE A 534 36.18 3.63 -34.81
CA PHE A 534 36.97 3.84 -35.99
C PHE A 534 38.18 4.77 -35.70
N LEU A 535 38.01 5.83 -34.95
CA LEU A 535 39.10 6.73 -34.56
C LEU A 535 40.12 6.01 -33.68
N GLU A 536 39.66 5.28 -32.64
CA GLU A 536 40.57 4.52 -31.78
C GLU A 536 41.40 3.50 -32.51
N ALA A 537 40.84 2.86 -33.54
CA ALA A 537 41.56 1.86 -34.37
C ALA A 537 42.54 2.48 -35.33
N ASN A 538 42.38 3.74 -35.77
CA ASN A 538 43.16 4.35 -36.88
C ASN A 538 44.00 5.56 -36.47
N VAL A 539 43.84 6.10 -35.26
CA VAL A 539 44.55 7.30 -34.80
C VAL A 539 45.36 7.00 -33.53
N PRO A 540 46.63 7.43 -33.45
CA PRO A 540 47.41 7.25 -32.22
C PRO A 540 46.75 7.95 -31.02
N PRO A 541 46.85 7.37 -29.80
CA PRO A 541 46.16 7.91 -28.60
C PRO A 541 46.45 9.37 -28.27
N ALA A 542 47.68 9.84 -28.58
CA ALA A 542 48.05 11.22 -28.32
C ALA A 542 47.36 12.25 -29.26
N GLU A 543 46.91 11.82 -30.45
CA GLU A 543 46.26 12.67 -31.46
C GLU A 543 44.72 12.50 -31.43
N LEU A 544 44.20 11.52 -30.72
CA LEU A 544 42.79 11.15 -30.67
C LEU A 544 41.85 12.34 -30.33
N PRO A 545 42.12 13.20 -29.32
CA PRO A 545 41.22 14.30 -28.98
C PRO A 545 41.13 15.34 -30.14
N ARG A 546 42.26 15.61 -30.82
CA ARG A 546 42.29 16.56 -31.94
C ARG A 546 41.60 15.98 -33.19
N ALA A 547 41.81 14.72 -33.47
CA ALA A 547 41.15 14.02 -34.56
C ALA A 547 39.63 13.94 -34.33
N ALA A 548 39.18 13.64 -33.12
CA ALA A 548 37.78 13.61 -32.75
C ALA A 548 37.09 14.98 -32.96
N GLU A 549 37.75 16.09 -32.56
CA GLU A 549 37.21 17.43 -32.77
C GLU A 549 37.03 17.76 -34.26
N VAL A 550 38.03 17.42 -35.10
CA VAL A 550 37.97 17.62 -36.53
C VAL A 550 36.86 16.78 -37.17
N VAL A 551 36.75 15.51 -36.82
CA VAL A 551 35.74 14.59 -37.37
C VAL A 551 34.34 14.98 -36.94
N VAL A 552 34.12 15.37 -35.68
CA VAL A 552 32.82 15.88 -35.21
C VAL A 552 32.40 17.16 -35.94
N ARG A 553 33.33 18.10 -36.19
CA ARG A 553 33.04 19.30 -36.93
C ARG A 553 32.71 18.99 -38.39
N LEU A 554 33.48 18.10 -39.04
CA LEU A 554 33.24 17.61 -40.39
C LEU A 554 31.86 16.95 -40.50
N LEU A 555 31.56 16.03 -39.58
CA LEU A 555 30.27 15.33 -39.51
C LEU A 555 29.12 16.34 -39.36
N GLY A 556 29.21 17.27 -38.42
CA GLY A 556 28.14 18.27 -38.17
C GLY A 556 27.84 19.10 -39.43
N GLY A 557 28.87 19.56 -40.12
CA GLY A 557 28.69 20.32 -41.38
C GLY A 557 28.11 19.46 -42.51
N THR A 558 28.58 18.22 -42.65
CA THR A 558 28.11 17.32 -43.72
C THR A 558 26.66 16.81 -43.43
N ILE A 559 26.30 16.60 -42.18
CA ILE A 559 24.92 16.27 -41.77
C ILE A 559 23.96 17.41 -42.04
N GLY A 560 24.41 18.68 -41.93
CA GLY A 560 23.63 19.86 -42.35
C GLY A 560 23.32 19.85 -43.84
N GLU A 561 24.32 19.50 -44.70
CA GLU A 561 24.08 19.30 -46.13
C GLU A 561 23.17 18.11 -46.42
N LEU A 562 23.33 17.00 -45.71
CA LEU A 562 22.46 15.84 -45.84
C LEU A 562 20.99 16.20 -45.54
N ARG A 563 20.75 17.05 -44.54
CA ARG A 563 19.43 17.59 -44.25
C ARG A 563 18.89 18.39 -45.44
N ALA A 564 19.71 19.25 -46.04
CA ALA A 564 19.31 20.04 -47.22
C ALA A 564 18.96 19.13 -48.39
N VAL A 565 19.80 18.11 -48.68
CA VAL A 565 19.57 17.10 -49.73
C VAL A 565 18.27 16.34 -49.49
N ALA A 566 18.03 15.92 -48.24
CA ALA A 566 16.80 15.20 -47.85
C ALA A 566 15.56 16.08 -48.04
N ARG A 567 15.61 17.36 -47.65
CA ARG A 567 14.51 18.31 -47.83
C ARG A 567 14.19 18.54 -49.31
N GLU A 568 15.20 18.76 -50.14
CA GLU A 568 15.05 18.93 -51.57
C GLU A 568 14.43 17.73 -52.25
N ALA A 569 14.92 16.52 -51.93
CA ALA A 569 14.39 15.27 -52.45
C ALA A 569 12.91 15.01 -52.07
N ASN A 570 12.45 15.59 -50.98
CA ASN A 570 11.05 15.48 -50.52
C ASN A 570 10.20 16.74 -50.82
N GLY A 571 10.71 17.68 -51.62
CA GLY A 571 9.97 18.89 -52.04
C GLY A 571 9.74 19.90 -50.92
N LEU A 572 10.52 19.83 -49.83
CA LEU A 572 10.46 20.80 -48.74
C LEU A 572 11.32 22.04 -49.10
N ALA A 573 10.88 23.22 -48.64
CA ALA A 573 11.59 24.45 -48.85
C ALA A 573 13.01 24.42 -48.22
N ALA A 574 13.97 25.08 -48.89
CA ALA A 574 15.32 25.24 -48.33
C ALA A 574 15.26 26.02 -47.01
N LEU A 575 16.10 25.62 -46.04
CA LEU A 575 16.23 26.32 -44.78
C LEU A 575 17.02 27.62 -45.00
N ALA A 576 16.36 28.75 -44.79
CA ALA A 576 16.98 30.08 -44.86
C ALA A 576 16.58 30.84 -43.58
N PRO A 577 17.37 30.75 -42.49
CA PRO A 577 17.01 31.41 -41.23
C PRO A 577 16.98 32.94 -41.45
N ALA A 578 15.90 33.57 -41.05
CA ALA A 578 15.69 35.02 -41.21
C ALA A 578 16.43 35.82 -40.14
N ASN A 579 16.82 35.20 -39.05
CA ASN A 579 17.50 35.83 -37.92
C ASN A 579 18.39 34.84 -37.16
N ASP A 580 19.20 35.35 -36.22
CA ASP A 580 20.11 34.53 -35.40
C ASP A 580 19.40 33.53 -34.48
N GLU A 581 18.17 33.80 -34.08
CA GLU A 581 17.37 32.92 -33.23
C GLU A 581 16.93 31.67 -34.03
N GLU A 582 16.41 31.86 -35.24
CA GLU A 582 16.07 30.75 -36.12
C GLU A 582 17.32 29.93 -36.51
N ALA A 583 18.46 30.59 -36.76
CA ALA A 583 19.71 29.89 -37.03
C ALA A 583 20.11 28.98 -35.84
N ARG A 584 20.03 29.49 -34.61
CA ARG A 584 20.32 28.71 -33.41
C ARG A 584 19.34 27.56 -33.25
N ALA A 585 18.04 27.75 -33.48
CA ALA A 585 17.03 26.70 -33.41
C ALA A 585 17.31 25.59 -34.45
N GLN A 586 17.71 25.95 -35.68
CA GLN A 586 18.10 24.98 -36.69
C GLN A 586 19.35 24.18 -36.31
N ASP A 587 20.35 24.84 -35.74
CA ASP A 587 21.56 24.19 -35.22
C ASP A 587 21.25 23.27 -34.04
N GLN A 588 20.34 23.68 -33.15
CA GLN A 588 19.89 22.85 -32.03
C GLN A 588 19.12 21.61 -32.52
N TRP A 589 18.22 21.82 -33.50
CA TRP A 589 17.49 20.71 -34.13
C TRP A 589 18.47 19.70 -34.76
N LEU A 590 19.49 20.20 -35.47
CA LEU A 590 20.50 19.34 -36.12
C LEU A 590 21.33 18.54 -35.10
N ARG A 591 21.76 19.18 -34.01
CA ARG A 591 22.47 18.49 -32.93
C ARG A 591 21.60 17.38 -32.28
N LEU A 592 20.32 17.65 -32.00
CA LEU A 592 19.39 16.66 -31.47
C LEU A 592 19.14 15.55 -32.47
N ALA A 593 18.98 15.84 -33.75
CA ALA A 593 18.81 14.84 -34.78
C ALA A 593 20.03 13.92 -34.90
N LEU A 594 21.25 14.49 -34.84
CA LEU A 594 22.50 13.71 -34.84
C LEU A 594 22.58 12.79 -33.62
N ALA A 595 22.28 13.31 -32.43
CA ALA A 595 22.25 12.51 -31.19
C ALA A 595 21.21 11.40 -31.27
N ALA A 596 19.99 11.74 -31.70
CA ALA A 596 18.92 10.77 -31.88
C ALA A 596 19.27 9.66 -32.88
N MET A 597 19.90 10.00 -34.02
CA MET A 597 20.37 8.99 -34.99
C MET A 597 21.44 8.06 -34.41
N SER A 598 22.35 8.61 -33.60
CA SER A 598 23.36 7.81 -32.92
C SER A 598 22.72 6.85 -31.91
N ASP A 599 21.76 7.33 -31.13
CA ASP A 599 21.10 6.56 -30.05
C ASP A 599 20.05 5.56 -30.57
N LEU A 600 19.61 5.69 -31.83
CA LEU A 600 18.71 4.71 -32.47
C LEU A 600 19.27 3.28 -32.43
N SER A 601 20.60 3.12 -32.46
CA SER A 601 21.23 1.81 -32.33
C SER A 601 20.98 1.12 -30.99
N LEU A 602 20.60 1.91 -29.97
CA LEU A 602 20.24 1.44 -28.62
C LEU A 602 18.74 1.17 -28.46
N TYR A 603 17.93 1.57 -29.45
CA TYR A 603 16.49 1.34 -29.42
C TYR A 603 16.19 -0.10 -29.84
N PRO A 604 15.59 -0.94 -28.97
CA PRO A 604 15.52 -2.39 -29.15
C PRO A 604 14.44 -2.86 -30.15
N ALA A 605 13.96 -1.99 -31.04
CA ALA A 605 12.91 -2.32 -32.00
C ALA A 605 13.09 -1.63 -33.34
N PRO A 606 12.77 -2.29 -34.46
CA PRO A 606 12.83 -1.69 -35.80
C PRO A 606 11.70 -0.69 -36.07
N VAL A 607 10.66 -0.65 -35.19
CA VAL A 607 9.49 0.21 -35.34
C VAL A 607 9.16 0.87 -34.01
N ALA A 608 8.84 2.16 -34.02
CA ALA A 608 8.26 2.87 -32.90
C ALA A 608 6.75 3.11 -33.15
N PHE A 609 5.94 2.91 -32.13
CA PHE A 609 4.51 3.21 -32.19
C PHE A 609 4.19 4.47 -31.38
N LEU A 610 3.58 5.46 -32.02
CA LEU A 610 3.11 6.68 -31.36
C LEU A 610 1.59 6.70 -31.39
N LEU A 611 0.99 7.13 -30.29
CA LEU A 611 -0.44 7.35 -30.20
C LEU A 611 -0.85 8.47 -31.16
N SER A 612 -1.83 8.20 -32.03
CA SER A 612 -2.37 9.18 -32.99
C SER A 612 -3.82 9.57 -32.69
N ASP A 613 -4.60 8.68 -32.14
CA ASP A 613 -5.98 8.93 -31.72
C ASP A 613 -6.40 7.94 -30.64
N PHE A 614 -7.34 8.31 -29.77
CA PHE A 614 -7.87 7.41 -28.76
C PHE A 614 -9.29 7.77 -28.31
N GLN A 615 -10.02 6.75 -27.91
CA GLN A 615 -11.27 6.87 -27.17
C GLN A 615 -11.07 6.29 -25.77
N HIS A 616 -10.95 7.16 -24.81
CA HIS A 616 -10.70 6.78 -23.42
C HIS A 616 -11.94 6.08 -22.83
N VAL A 617 -11.77 4.90 -22.28
CA VAL A 617 -12.73 4.15 -21.47
C VAL A 617 -12.16 4.06 -20.06
N GLN A 618 -12.81 4.69 -19.11
CA GLN A 618 -12.35 4.68 -17.72
C GLN A 618 -12.85 3.43 -17.00
N ALA A 619 -12.09 2.96 -16.03
CA ALA A 619 -12.51 1.88 -15.15
C ALA A 619 -12.28 2.26 -13.69
N SER A 620 -13.23 1.89 -12.84
CA SER A 620 -13.05 1.98 -11.39
C SER A 620 -12.45 0.70 -10.85
N VAL A 621 -11.48 0.86 -9.96
CA VAL A 621 -10.97 -0.22 -9.13
C VAL A 621 -11.65 -0.14 -7.77
N PHE A 622 -12.54 -1.07 -7.51
CA PHE A 622 -13.21 -1.19 -6.23
C PHE A 622 -12.48 -2.17 -5.32
N GLN A 623 -12.39 -1.84 -4.05
CA GLN A 623 -12.03 -2.77 -3.00
C GLN A 623 -13.30 -3.23 -2.29
N LEU A 624 -13.54 -4.54 -2.30
CA LEU A 624 -14.70 -5.15 -1.69
C LEU A 624 -14.29 -5.89 -0.42
N ASN A 625 -15.03 -5.65 0.66
CA ASN A 625 -14.72 -6.24 1.94
C ASN A 625 -15.97 -6.81 2.60
N ARG A 626 -15.86 -8.04 3.10
CA ARG A 626 -16.83 -8.67 3.98
C ARG A 626 -16.12 -9.06 5.25
N SER A 627 -16.39 -8.33 6.36
CA SER A 627 -15.70 -8.45 7.64
C SER A 627 -16.68 -8.88 8.74
N PRO A 628 -16.90 -10.19 8.93
CA PRO A 628 -17.81 -10.72 9.96
C PRO A 628 -17.28 -10.47 11.37
N GLY A 629 -15.97 -10.39 11.55
CA GLY A 629 -15.32 -10.13 12.83
C GLY A 629 -15.48 -8.70 13.33
N LYS A 630 -15.88 -7.75 12.49
CA LYS A 630 -16.05 -6.33 12.85
C LYS A 630 -16.95 -6.13 14.08
N VAL A 631 -18.10 -6.83 14.13
CA VAL A 631 -19.03 -6.74 15.26
C VAL A 631 -18.40 -7.31 16.52
N ALA A 632 -17.69 -8.44 16.42
CA ALA A 632 -16.98 -9.05 17.53
C ALA A 632 -15.90 -8.11 18.08
N VAL A 633 -15.10 -7.52 17.22
CA VAL A 633 -14.04 -6.57 17.61
C VAL A 633 -14.63 -5.36 18.32
N TYR A 634 -15.67 -4.71 17.80
CA TYR A 634 -16.31 -3.57 18.46
C TYR A 634 -16.94 -3.94 19.80
N THR A 635 -17.61 -5.09 19.87
CA THR A 635 -18.17 -5.61 21.14
C THR A 635 -17.05 -5.87 22.15
N GLY A 636 -15.94 -6.46 21.70
CA GLY A 636 -14.76 -6.68 22.52
C GLY A 636 -14.15 -5.37 23.02
N CYS A 637 -14.00 -4.36 22.16
CA CYS A 637 -13.51 -3.05 22.56
C CYS A 637 -14.42 -2.39 23.62
N LEU A 638 -15.75 -2.46 23.46
CA LEU A 638 -16.68 -1.96 24.45
C LEU A 638 -16.52 -2.68 25.79
N LEU A 639 -16.45 -4.01 25.77
CA LEU A 639 -16.22 -4.83 26.97
C LEU A 639 -14.88 -4.52 27.63
N LEU A 640 -13.82 -4.25 26.83
CA LEU A 640 -12.51 -3.87 27.34
C LEU A 640 -12.57 -2.54 28.08
N ILE A 641 -13.21 -1.54 27.48
CA ILE A 641 -13.40 -0.20 28.10
C ILE A 641 -14.18 -0.34 29.42
N LEU A 642 -15.29 -1.05 29.41
CA LEU A 642 -16.11 -1.30 30.61
C LEU A 642 -15.33 -2.08 31.68
N GLY A 643 -14.58 -3.08 31.25
CA GLY A 643 -13.72 -3.89 32.13
C GLY A 643 -12.63 -3.07 32.80
N VAL A 644 -11.91 -2.27 32.02
CA VAL A 644 -10.85 -1.39 32.52
C VAL A 644 -11.44 -0.35 33.47
N PHE A 645 -12.56 0.29 33.08
CA PHE A 645 -13.26 1.24 33.94
C PHE A 645 -13.66 0.61 35.28
N ALA A 646 -14.25 -0.59 35.25
CA ALA A 646 -14.66 -1.30 36.46
C ALA A 646 -13.45 -1.66 37.35
N MET A 647 -12.30 -2.04 36.77
CA MET A 647 -11.10 -2.35 37.53
C MET A 647 -10.48 -1.11 38.21
N PHE A 648 -10.57 0.07 37.57
CA PHE A 648 -9.94 1.27 38.12
C PHE A 648 -10.84 2.04 39.07
N TYR A 649 -12.13 2.18 38.75
CA TYR A 649 -13.06 3.03 39.48
C TYR A 649 -13.93 2.29 40.50
N VAL A 650 -14.25 1.01 40.27
CA VAL A 650 -15.05 0.22 41.23
C VAL A 650 -14.11 -0.39 42.28
N ARG A 651 -14.24 0.03 43.52
CA ARG A 651 -13.39 -0.42 44.64
C ARG A 651 -14.10 -1.47 45.46
N GLU A 652 -13.52 -2.64 45.61
CA GLU A 652 -14.02 -3.69 46.53
C GLU A 652 -13.71 -3.29 47.98
N ARG A 653 -14.75 -3.20 48.77
CA ARG A 653 -14.66 -2.89 50.19
C ARG A 653 -15.42 -3.96 50.96
N ARG A 654 -14.84 -4.42 52.04
CA ARG A 654 -15.45 -5.39 52.96
C ARG A 654 -15.44 -4.84 54.35
N LEU A 655 -16.55 -4.94 55.03
CA LEU A 655 -16.75 -4.47 56.39
C LEU A 655 -17.41 -5.56 57.20
N TRP A 656 -16.94 -5.76 58.39
CA TRP A 656 -17.51 -6.72 59.34
C TRP A 656 -17.78 -6.03 60.65
N VAL A 657 -18.90 -6.35 61.34
CA VAL A 657 -19.18 -5.94 62.69
C VAL A 657 -19.49 -7.17 63.51
N TRP A 658 -18.71 -7.40 64.54
CA TRP A 658 -18.88 -8.44 65.50
C TRP A 658 -19.53 -7.90 66.75
N LEU A 659 -20.66 -8.48 67.14
CA LEU A 659 -21.45 -8.09 68.28
C LEU A 659 -21.41 -9.20 69.33
N ARG A 660 -21.00 -8.84 70.54
CA ARG A 660 -20.98 -9.73 71.71
C ARG A 660 -21.87 -9.21 72.77
N PRO A 661 -22.53 -10.09 73.55
CA PRO A 661 -23.23 -9.70 74.74
C PRO A 661 -22.20 -9.19 75.78
N GLU A 662 -22.52 -8.03 76.41
CA GLU A 662 -21.77 -7.44 77.50
C GLU A 662 -22.79 -6.98 78.56
N ALA A 663 -22.34 -6.83 79.83
CA ALA A 663 -23.22 -6.41 80.94
C ALA A 663 -23.86 -5.04 80.60
N GLY A 664 -25.21 -5.03 80.41
CA GLY A 664 -25.98 -3.85 80.04
C GLY A 664 -26.22 -3.64 78.53
N GLY A 665 -25.83 -4.59 77.63
CA GLY A 665 -26.07 -4.46 76.19
C GLY A 665 -25.18 -5.32 75.32
N ALA A 666 -24.58 -4.72 74.29
CA ALA A 666 -23.69 -5.41 73.34
C ALA A 666 -22.43 -4.57 73.06
N ARG A 667 -21.28 -5.24 72.97
CA ARG A 667 -20.05 -4.65 72.45
C ARG A 667 -19.95 -4.95 70.96
N ALA A 668 -19.76 -3.88 70.18
CA ALA A 668 -19.65 -3.92 68.73
C ALA A 668 -18.20 -3.61 68.30
N LEU A 669 -17.52 -4.55 67.60
CA LEU A 669 -16.20 -4.36 66.98
C LEU A 669 -16.40 -4.29 65.47
N MET A 670 -16.15 -3.12 64.88
CA MET A 670 -16.15 -2.92 63.42
C MET A 670 -14.74 -2.99 62.84
N ALA A 671 -14.57 -3.73 61.77
CA ALA A 671 -13.32 -3.80 61.00
C ALA A 671 -13.64 -3.67 59.51
N MET A 672 -12.76 -2.94 58.80
CA MET A 672 -12.94 -2.70 57.37
C MET A 672 -11.64 -2.98 56.60
N THR A 673 -11.79 -3.55 55.41
CA THR A 673 -10.65 -3.73 54.47
C THR A 673 -11.03 -3.32 53.05
N SER A 674 -10.01 -2.92 52.27
CA SER A 674 -10.10 -2.70 50.83
C SER A 674 -8.93 -3.39 50.18
N GLN A 675 -9.13 -3.82 48.91
CA GLN A 675 -8.09 -4.42 48.10
C GLN A 675 -6.97 -3.41 47.77
N ARG A 676 -7.31 -2.11 47.67
CA ARG A 676 -6.38 -1.00 47.48
C ARG A 676 -6.46 -0.03 48.64
N ARG A 677 -5.33 0.29 49.27
CA ARG A 677 -5.21 1.33 50.29
C ARG A 677 -5.07 2.69 49.62
N THR A 678 -6.16 3.47 49.59
CA THR A 678 -6.19 4.82 49.04
C THR A 678 -6.60 5.82 50.10
N LEU A 679 -6.29 7.09 49.91
CA LEU A 679 -6.71 8.19 50.82
C LEU A 679 -8.23 8.23 50.99
N ASP A 680 -8.99 7.95 49.92
CA ASP A 680 -10.47 7.91 50.00
C ASP A 680 -10.98 6.76 50.86
N PHE A 681 -10.30 5.60 50.87
CA PHE A 681 -10.65 4.50 51.77
C PHE A 681 -10.43 4.91 53.23
N GLN A 682 -9.36 5.62 53.54
CA GLN A 682 -9.15 6.15 54.88
C GLN A 682 -10.23 7.14 55.28
N ARG A 683 -10.57 8.07 54.40
CA ARG A 683 -11.64 9.06 54.63
C ARG A 683 -12.98 8.38 54.84
N GLU A 684 -13.34 7.40 54.03
CA GLU A 684 -14.57 6.61 54.19
C GLU A 684 -14.59 5.86 55.53
N PHE A 685 -13.48 5.23 55.92
CA PHE A 685 -13.40 4.55 57.20
C PHE A 685 -13.57 5.52 58.36
N GLU A 686 -12.93 6.69 58.35
CA GLU A 686 -13.10 7.71 59.41
C GLU A 686 -14.51 8.24 59.48
N GLN A 687 -15.19 8.45 58.36
CA GLN A 687 -16.60 8.82 58.31
C GLN A 687 -17.51 7.75 58.92
N LEU A 688 -17.29 6.48 58.58
CA LEU A 688 -18.01 5.36 59.16
C LEU A 688 -17.73 5.20 60.63
N ARG A 689 -16.46 5.39 61.06
CA ARG A 689 -16.05 5.39 62.46
C ARG A 689 -16.76 6.47 63.28
N GLY A 690 -16.77 7.72 62.77
CA GLY A 690 -17.45 8.82 63.45
C GLY A 690 -18.97 8.68 63.62
N GLN A 691 -19.56 7.88 62.71
CA GLN A 691 -21.00 7.60 62.77
C GLN A 691 -21.36 6.34 63.54
N PHE A 692 -20.42 5.36 63.64
CA PHE A 692 -20.64 4.08 64.26
C PHE A 692 -21.02 4.15 65.73
N GLY A 693 -20.33 5.00 66.49
CA GLY A 693 -20.67 5.22 67.90
C GLY A 693 -22.01 5.91 68.14
N ARG A 694 -22.46 6.76 67.16
CA ARG A 694 -23.73 7.45 67.24
C ARG A 694 -24.94 6.53 66.96
N LEU A 695 -24.72 5.40 66.26
CA LEU A 695 -25.78 4.45 65.93
C LEU A 695 -26.41 3.81 67.16
N PHE A 696 -25.71 3.72 68.29
CA PHE A 696 -26.12 3.00 69.46
C PHE A 696 -26.59 3.93 70.59
N ARG A 697 -26.41 5.26 70.49
CA ARG A 697 -26.98 6.18 71.44
C ARG A 697 -28.50 6.23 71.22
N LYS A 698 -29.27 6.17 72.33
CA LYS A 698 -30.70 6.48 72.29
C LYS A 698 -30.86 7.89 71.71
N GLN A 699 -31.72 8.02 70.69
CA GLN A 699 -32.31 9.32 70.42
C GLN A 699 -33.14 9.68 71.65
N ASP A 700 -32.66 10.63 72.46
CA ASP A 700 -33.51 11.32 73.37
C ASP A 700 -34.61 11.97 72.56
N ASP A 701 -35.82 11.48 72.70
CA ASP A 701 -37.03 12.07 72.16
C ASP A 701 -37.14 13.52 72.68
N SER A 702 -36.83 14.47 71.83
CA SER A 702 -37.22 15.86 72.01
C SER A 702 -38.25 16.22 70.96
#